data_58cd260dd30254fb5cbe60ae5b65a81a
#
_entry.id   58cd260dd30254fb5cbe60ae5b65a81a
#
_cell.length_a   1.000
_cell.length_b   1.000
_cell.length_c   1.000
_cell.angle_alpha   90.00
_cell.angle_beta   90.00
_cell.angle_gamma   90.00
#
_symmetry.space_group_name_H-M   'P 1'
#
loop_
_entity.id
_entity.type
_entity.pdbx_description
1 polymer ?
#
loop_
_entity_poly.entity_id
_entity_poly.type
_entity_poly.pdbx_seq_one_letter_code
_entity_poly.pdbx_strand_id
1 'polypeptide(L)'
;MRVRKRNGDLEEVDVNKIVNAVARCAEGLMGVDPMRVATRTISALADGATTRELDELSIRTAAGLIVEEPRYSRLAGRLLATYIDKEVRNQNIPWFTESVIRGHELGVIGDNALAFVLDNASTLNAAINSNRDRNFEFFGLRTVYDRYLLRHPETRDVIETPQYFFLRVACGLSQDVDEAVAFYDLMSSLAYLPSSPTLFNSGTTHQQLSSCYLLDSPEDSLEGIYKRYTDIAQLSKFAGGIGVAWHRIRSKGSLIKGTNGLSNGIVPWLKTLDSSVAAVNQGGRRKGAACIYLETWHDDIEEFLELKQNTGDHARRAHNLNIANWVPDLFMKRVENNWQWSLFDPSKVPHLTDLFGEEFEKAYIEAEEAGLYERQVDAQDLYLKMMRTLAETGNGWMTFKDSSNQKCNQTSDRKSENDYDGGTRVVHLSNLCTEIIEVTNQSETAVCNLGSLNLGSFVTTDEIALFDYEELGKTVRQVIPFLDRVIDINFYPINEAGNSNNQWRPVGLGMMGLQDVFFKMQVPFDSENAREISARISEEIYFNALWASTELAEKNGAHDTFSMTRAAKGDLQFDLWGVEPTDQSRWEELRKRISDHGLRNSLMIAIAPTATIASIAGCYECIEPQVSNLFKRETLSGEFMQINKYLVHELQERELWDEEMRTELIRNEGSVQGIERIPDDLKSVYRTAWEIPMKSLIEMAADRGAYIDQSQSLNLFMESPTINRLSSMYMFAWKKGVKTTYYLRSRPATRINQTTVTSSSPTPTGGDGLTNKTDEELACSLENPESCESCQ
;
A
#
# COMPACT_ATOMS: atom_id res chain seq x y z
N MET A 1 -26.18 -40.38 -4.03
CA MET A 1 -25.42 -39.21 -4.51
C MET A 1 -24.00 -39.65 -4.83
N ARG A 2 -23.50 -39.29 -6.01
CA ARG A 2 -22.17 -39.69 -6.49
C ARG A 2 -21.32 -38.46 -6.76
N VAL A 3 -20.02 -38.57 -6.58
CA VAL A 3 -19.04 -37.53 -6.91
C VAL A 3 -18.07 -38.09 -7.97
N ARG A 4 -17.62 -37.20 -8.84
CA ARG A 4 -16.62 -37.47 -9.87
C ARG A 4 -15.22 -37.17 -9.28
N LYS A 5 -14.38 -38.17 -9.21
CA LYS A 5 -12.98 -38.03 -8.83
C LYS A 5 -12.17 -37.30 -9.90
N ARG A 6 -10.99 -36.81 -9.52
CA ARG A 6 -10.06 -36.14 -10.47
C ARG A 6 -9.57 -37.05 -11.59
N ASN A 7 -9.54 -38.38 -11.38
CA ASN A 7 -9.26 -39.39 -12.44
C ASN A 7 -10.47 -39.69 -13.35
N GLY A 8 -11.62 -39.03 -13.13
CA GLY A 8 -12.84 -39.21 -13.91
C GLY A 8 -13.84 -40.26 -13.37
N ASP A 9 -13.44 -41.08 -12.40
CA ASP A 9 -14.29 -42.14 -11.84
C ASP A 9 -15.43 -41.54 -11.00
N LEU A 10 -16.61 -42.18 -11.07
CA LEU A 10 -17.75 -41.86 -10.21
C LEU A 10 -17.76 -42.78 -8.98
N GLU A 11 -17.76 -42.19 -7.78
CA GLU A 11 -17.83 -42.88 -6.50
C GLU A 11 -19.05 -42.37 -5.70
N GLU A 12 -19.63 -43.21 -4.89
CA GLU A 12 -20.66 -42.80 -3.94
C GLU A 12 -20.07 -41.83 -2.92
N VAL A 13 -20.85 -40.80 -2.54
CA VAL A 13 -20.45 -39.81 -1.54
C VAL A 13 -20.33 -40.51 -0.19
N ASP A 14 -19.13 -40.55 0.34
CA ASP A 14 -18.87 -41.00 1.70
C ASP A 14 -18.93 -39.79 2.65
N VAL A 15 -20.07 -39.67 3.33
CA VAL A 15 -20.34 -38.61 4.30
C VAL A 15 -19.27 -38.54 5.37
N ASN A 16 -18.77 -39.71 5.84
CA ASN A 16 -17.73 -39.77 6.88
C ASN A 16 -16.40 -39.16 6.40
N LYS A 17 -16.05 -39.35 5.12
CA LYS A 17 -14.83 -38.68 4.58
C LYS A 17 -14.94 -37.18 4.61
N ILE A 18 -16.13 -36.61 4.34
CA ILE A 18 -16.34 -35.15 4.40
C ILE A 18 -16.27 -34.66 5.85
N VAL A 19 -17.00 -35.33 6.76
CA VAL A 19 -16.99 -35.00 8.18
C VAL A 19 -15.57 -35.06 8.74
N ASN A 20 -14.83 -36.15 8.48
CA ASN A 20 -13.47 -36.33 8.96
C ASN A 20 -12.49 -35.30 8.38
N ALA A 21 -12.66 -34.90 7.12
CA ALA A 21 -11.83 -33.86 6.49
C ALA A 21 -12.04 -32.50 7.16
N VAL A 22 -13.29 -32.11 7.38
CA VAL A 22 -13.62 -30.86 8.06
C VAL A 22 -13.18 -30.90 9.54
N ALA A 23 -13.41 -32.03 10.25
CA ALA A 23 -13.03 -32.19 11.65
C ALA A 23 -11.51 -32.06 11.87
N ARG A 24 -10.69 -32.64 11.00
CA ARG A 24 -9.22 -32.50 11.06
C ARG A 24 -8.79 -31.03 10.89
N CYS A 25 -9.44 -30.29 10.00
CA CYS A 25 -9.16 -28.86 9.81
C CYS A 25 -9.65 -28.01 10.96
N ALA A 26 -10.68 -28.45 11.70
CA ALA A 26 -11.24 -27.74 12.85
C ALA A 26 -10.48 -28.03 14.17
N GLU A 27 -9.52 -28.94 14.16
CA GLU A 27 -8.76 -29.32 15.36
C GLU A 27 -8.15 -28.10 16.06
N GLY A 28 -8.45 -27.93 17.37
CA GLY A 28 -7.97 -26.83 18.19
C GLY A 28 -8.69 -25.49 17.96
N LEU A 29 -9.74 -25.43 17.13
CA LEU A 29 -10.57 -24.23 16.94
C LEU A 29 -11.82 -24.30 17.86
N MET A 30 -11.77 -23.59 18.99
CA MET A 30 -12.92 -23.50 19.90
C MET A 30 -14.06 -22.71 19.24
N GLY A 31 -15.32 -23.09 19.55
CA GLY A 31 -16.50 -22.44 18.99
C GLY A 31 -16.84 -22.79 17.54
N VAL A 32 -16.03 -23.61 16.88
CA VAL A 32 -16.27 -24.10 15.53
C VAL A 32 -16.90 -25.48 15.55
N ASP A 33 -18.05 -25.64 14.89
CA ASP A 33 -18.75 -26.94 14.75
C ASP A 33 -18.50 -27.55 13.36
N PRO A 34 -17.63 -28.58 13.24
CA PRO A 34 -17.33 -29.22 11.97
C PRO A 34 -18.55 -29.97 11.38
N MET A 35 -19.44 -30.50 12.23
CA MET A 35 -20.65 -31.19 11.77
C MET A 35 -21.61 -30.24 11.05
N ARG A 36 -21.73 -29.01 11.54
CA ARG A 36 -22.54 -27.96 10.90
C ARG A 36 -22.05 -27.65 9.48
N VAL A 37 -20.73 -27.51 9.29
CA VAL A 37 -20.12 -27.28 7.97
C VAL A 37 -20.34 -28.50 7.07
N ALA A 38 -20.05 -29.71 7.53
CA ALA A 38 -20.19 -30.93 6.75
C ALA A 38 -21.66 -31.14 6.31
N THR A 39 -22.61 -30.98 7.23
CA THR A 39 -24.05 -31.17 6.94
C THR A 39 -24.52 -30.16 5.89
N ARG A 40 -24.20 -28.86 6.03
CA ARG A 40 -24.56 -27.84 5.03
C ARG A 40 -23.91 -28.11 3.67
N THR A 41 -22.64 -28.54 3.65
CA THR A 41 -21.93 -28.90 2.44
C THR A 41 -22.64 -30.06 1.71
N ILE A 42 -22.98 -31.13 2.43
CA ILE A 42 -23.66 -32.30 1.86
C ILE A 42 -25.04 -31.92 1.33
N SER A 43 -25.81 -31.11 2.08
CA SER A 43 -27.14 -30.66 1.66
C SER A 43 -27.16 -29.81 0.40
N ALA A 44 -26.08 -29.09 0.11
CA ALA A 44 -25.92 -28.24 -1.07
C ALA A 44 -25.21 -28.92 -2.25
N LEU A 45 -24.73 -30.18 -2.09
CA LEU A 45 -23.98 -30.90 -3.09
C LEU A 45 -24.93 -31.47 -4.18
N ALA A 46 -24.60 -31.25 -5.45
CA ALA A 46 -25.32 -31.83 -6.58
C ALA A 46 -24.82 -33.26 -6.89
N ASP A 47 -25.70 -34.16 -7.40
CA ASP A 47 -25.29 -35.49 -7.86
C ASP A 47 -24.40 -35.39 -9.08
N GLY A 48 -23.25 -36.07 -9.06
CA GLY A 48 -22.26 -36.02 -10.13
C GLY A 48 -21.25 -34.85 -10.01
N ALA A 49 -21.34 -34.02 -8.95
CA ALA A 49 -20.36 -32.96 -8.68
C ALA A 49 -18.95 -33.54 -8.56
N THR A 50 -17.95 -32.74 -8.94
CA THR A 50 -16.55 -33.15 -8.81
C THR A 50 -16.08 -33.03 -7.35
N THR A 51 -15.02 -33.76 -6.98
CA THR A 51 -14.39 -33.60 -5.66
C THR A 51 -13.79 -32.18 -5.48
N ARG A 52 -13.47 -31.51 -6.57
CA ARG A 52 -13.04 -30.11 -6.58
C ARG A 52 -14.18 -29.16 -6.14
N GLU A 53 -15.36 -29.34 -6.73
CA GLU A 53 -16.57 -28.59 -6.35
C GLU A 53 -16.99 -28.88 -4.92
N LEU A 54 -16.82 -30.11 -4.44
CA LEU A 54 -17.07 -30.48 -3.05
C LEU A 54 -16.13 -29.77 -2.07
N ASP A 55 -14.82 -29.75 -2.37
CA ASP A 55 -13.83 -29.04 -1.57
C ASP A 55 -14.16 -27.53 -1.53
N GLU A 56 -14.43 -26.89 -2.67
CA GLU A 56 -14.84 -25.46 -2.78
C GLU A 56 -16.13 -25.17 -2.01
N LEU A 57 -17.11 -26.04 -2.07
CA LEU A 57 -18.39 -25.87 -1.36
C LEU A 57 -18.16 -25.93 0.18
N SER A 58 -17.27 -26.81 0.63
CA SER A 58 -16.91 -26.90 2.06
C SER A 58 -16.22 -25.62 2.54
N ILE A 59 -15.32 -25.07 1.74
CA ILE A 59 -14.61 -23.81 2.02
C ILE A 59 -15.62 -22.65 2.10
N ARG A 60 -16.51 -22.51 1.10
CA ARG A 60 -17.54 -21.45 1.09
C ARG A 60 -18.52 -21.57 2.25
N THR A 61 -18.90 -22.79 2.60
CA THR A 61 -19.80 -23.05 3.74
C THR A 61 -19.15 -22.57 5.04
N ALA A 62 -17.90 -22.90 5.27
CA ALA A 62 -17.15 -22.41 6.44
C ALA A 62 -17.00 -20.89 6.41
N ALA A 63 -16.63 -20.30 5.27
CA ALA A 63 -16.47 -18.86 5.13
C ALA A 63 -17.79 -18.08 5.39
N GLY A 64 -18.95 -18.65 5.03
CA GLY A 64 -20.25 -18.06 5.30
C GLY A 64 -20.64 -18.00 6.79
N LEU A 65 -19.90 -18.68 7.65
CA LEU A 65 -20.12 -18.69 9.10
C LEU A 65 -19.20 -17.72 9.88
N ILE A 66 -18.29 -17.01 9.19
CA ILE A 66 -17.32 -16.10 9.82
C ILE A 66 -18.02 -15.00 10.64
N VAL A 67 -19.15 -14.49 10.17
CA VAL A 67 -19.90 -13.45 10.88
C VAL A 67 -20.51 -13.95 12.20
N GLU A 68 -20.72 -15.24 12.35
CA GLU A 68 -21.24 -15.84 13.58
C GLU A 68 -20.12 -16.13 14.58
N GLU A 69 -19.01 -16.69 14.08
CA GLU A 69 -17.81 -17.02 14.84
C GLU A 69 -16.56 -16.79 13.95
N PRO A 70 -15.72 -15.79 14.23
CA PRO A 70 -14.57 -15.46 13.38
C PRO A 70 -13.58 -16.61 13.14
N ARG A 71 -13.50 -17.57 14.06
CA ARG A 71 -12.60 -18.73 13.92
C ARG A 71 -12.96 -19.65 12.74
N TYR A 72 -14.18 -19.53 12.17
CA TYR A 72 -14.50 -20.19 10.89
C TYR A 72 -13.64 -19.68 9.73
N SER A 73 -13.07 -18.45 9.82
CA SER A 73 -12.07 -17.98 8.86
C SER A 73 -10.84 -18.89 8.82
N ARG A 74 -10.35 -19.29 9.97
CA ARG A 74 -9.22 -20.24 10.06
C ARG A 74 -9.60 -21.65 9.58
N LEU A 75 -10.81 -22.12 9.85
CA LEU A 75 -11.28 -23.38 9.30
C LEU A 75 -11.33 -23.33 7.78
N ALA A 76 -11.93 -22.30 7.20
CA ALA A 76 -11.98 -22.11 5.75
C ALA A 76 -10.57 -22.01 5.13
N GLY A 77 -9.64 -21.30 5.79
CA GLY A 77 -8.23 -21.22 5.40
C GLY A 77 -7.55 -22.59 5.38
N ARG A 78 -7.72 -23.40 6.42
CA ARG A 78 -7.14 -24.76 6.50
C ARG A 78 -7.73 -25.73 5.47
N LEU A 79 -9.04 -25.61 5.17
CA LEU A 79 -9.68 -26.36 4.09
C LEU A 79 -9.09 -25.96 2.74
N LEU A 80 -8.89 -24.67 2.50
CA LEU A 80 -8.26 -24.15 1.28
C LEU A 80 -6.79 -24.60 1.17
N ALA A 81 -6.01 -24.58 2.25
CA ALA A 81 -4.63 -25.10 2.25
C ALA A 81 -4.59 -26.59 1.86
N THR A 82 -5.52 -27.38 2.41
CA THR A 82 -5.65 -28.80 2.04
C THR A 82 -6.03 -28.98 0.56
N TYR A 83 -6.88 -28.11 0.03
CA TYR A 83 -7.25 -28.10 -1.38
C TYR A 83 -6.03 -27.79 -2.28
N ILE A 84 -5.24 -26.78 -1.93
CA ILE A 84 -4.03 -26.38 -2.68
C ILE A 84 -2.99 -27.53 -2.64
N ASP A 85 -2.74 -28.10 -1.47
CA ASP A 85 -1.80 -29.24 -1.35
C ASP A 85 -2.21 -30.42 -2.24
N LYS A 86 -3.51 -30.77 -2.29
CA LYS A 86 -4.04 -31.80 -3.21
C LYS A 86 -3.82 -31.42 -4.69
N GLU A 87 -4.04 -30.15 -5.05
CA GLU A 87 -3.88 -29.68 -6.44
C GLU A 87 -2.42 -29.81 -6.89
N VAL A 88 -1.46 -29.41 -6.05
CA VAL A 88 -0.02 -29.50 -6.33
C VAL A 88 0.45 -30.95 -6.38
N ARG A 89 0.14 -31.76 -5.37
CA ARG A 89 0.56 -33.18 -5.30
C ARG A 89 0.02 -34.03 -6.42
N ASN A 90 -1.18 -33.75 -6.93
CA ASN A 90 -1.76 -34.48 -8.05
C ASN A 90 -1.03 -34.26 -9.39
N GLN A 91 -0.12 -33.27 -9.45
CA GLN A 91 0.77 -33.02 -10.59
C GLN A 91 2.15 -33.70 -10.42
N ASN A 92 2.31 -34.63 -9.46
CA ASN A 92 3.59 -35.26 -9.06
C ASN A 92 4.64 -34.25 -8.57
N ILE A 93 4.19 -33.26 -7.76
CA ILE A 93 5.04 -32.27 -7.11
C ILE A 93 4.99 -32.49 -5.59
N PRO A 94 5.69 -33.50 -5.05
CA PRO A 94 5.67 -33.82 -3.62
C PRO A 94 6.58 -32.94 -2.76
N TRP A 95 7.61 -32.29 -3.36
CA TRP A 95 8.62 -31.52 -2.66
C TRP A 95 8.81 -30.14 -3.30
N PHE A 96 9.40 -29.22 -2.55
CA PHE A 96 9.72 -27.88 -3.02
C PHE A 96 10.63 -27.89 -4.26
N THR A 97 11.63 -28.75 -4.26
CA THR A 97 12.56 -28.88 -5.40
C THR A 97 11.86 -29.27 -6.69
N GLU A 98 10.88 -30.20 -6.66
CA GLU A 98 10.10 -30.55 -7.85
C GLU A 98 9.22 -29.40 -8.33
N SER A 99 8.69 -28.58 -7.41
CA SER A 99 7.95 -27.38 -7.77
C SER A 99 8.84 -26.41 -8.57
N VAL A 100 10.07 -26.18 -8.11
CA VAL A 100 11.04 -25.30 -8.78
C VAL A 100 11.48 -25.87 -10.12
N ILE A 101 11.79 -27.17 -10.20
CA ILE A 101 12.13 -27.87 -11.45
C ILE A 101 10.97 -27.72 -12.46
N ARG A 102 9.75 -28.01 -12.01
CA ARG A 102 8.56 -27.88 -12.86
C ARG A 102 8.33 -26.46 -13.35
N GLY A 103 8.51 -25.46 -12.46
CA GLY A 103 8.41 -24.05 -12.82
C GLY A 103 9.47 -23.62 -13.84
N HIS A 104 10.68 -24.16 -13.74
CA HIS A 104 11.75 -23.90 -14.71
C HIS A 104 11.45 -24.55 -16.08
N GLU A 105 11.01 -25.80 -16.12
CA GLU A 105 10.58 -26.49 -17.36
C GLU A 105 9.49 -25.70 -18.10
N LEU A 106 8.60 -25.05 -17.34
CA LEU A 106 7.52 -24.21 -17.86
C LEU A 106 7.97 -22.78 -18.21
N GLY A 107 9.25 -22.43 -18.01
CA GLY A 107 9.81 -21.13 -18.34
C GLY A 107 9.40 -19.99 -17.38
N VAL A 108 8.87 -20.31 -16.19
CA VAL A 108 8.45 -19.30 -15.20
C VAL A 108 9.48 -19.06 -14.10
N ILE A 109 10.35 -20.03 -13.82
CA ILE A 109 11.46 -19.90 -12.84
C ILE A 109 12.78 -19.70 -13.57
N GLY A 110 13.63 -18.79 -13.04
CA GLY A 110 14.92 -18.46 -13.62
C GLY A 110 16.02 -19.48 -13.33
N ASP A 111 17.06 -19.51 -14.19
CA ASP A 111 18.20 -20.44 -14.09
C ASP A 111 18.93 -20.33 -12.76
N ASN A 112 19.17 -19.11 -12.27
CA ASN A 112 19.88 -18.88 -11.00
C ASN A 112 19.10 -19.45 -9.79
N ALA A 113 17.79 -19.29 -9.78
CA ALA A 113 16.95 -19.84 -8.72
C ALA A 113 16.92 -21.37 -8.74
N LEU A 114 16.84 -21.97 -9.94
CA LEU A 114 16.96 -23.42 -10.10
C LEU A 114 18.28 -23.93 -9.59
N ALA A 115 19.40 -23.34 -10.01
CA ALA A 115 20.74 -23.77 -9.59
C ALA A 115 20.89 -23.69 -8.05
N PHE A 116 20.50 -22.55 -7.45
CA PHE A 116 20.54 -22.36 -6.01
C PHE A 116 19.73 -23.44 -5.26
N VAL A 117 18.53 -23.75 -5.74
CA VAL A 117 17.65 -24.74 -5.10
C VAL A 117 18.17 -26.15 -5.26
N LEU A 118 18.75 -26.52 -6.41
CA LEU A 118 19.32 -27.85 -6.63
C LEU A 118 20.57 -28.09 -5.76
N ASP A 119 21.43 -27.11 -5.63
CA ASP A 119 22.63 -27.18 -4.79
C ASP A 119 22.31 -27.34 -3.31
N ASN A 120 21.14 -26.87 -2.87
CA ASN A 120 20.70 -26.87 -1.47
C ASN A 120 19.43 -27.71 -1.22
N ALA A 121 19.08 -28.61 -2.11
CA ALA A 121 17.79 -29.31 -2.15
C ALA A 121 17.41 -29.99 -0.82
N SER A 122 18.35 -30.68 -0.18
CA SER A 122 18.07 -31.40 1.08
C SER A 122 17.66 -30.45 2.21
N THR A 123 18.43 -29.36 2.38
CA THR A 123 18.19 -28.38 3.45
C THR A 123 16.89 -27.63 3.21
N LEU A 124 16.65 -27.19 1.97
CA LEU A 124 15.46 -26.42 1.62
C LEU A 124 14.18 -27.27 1.74
N ASN A 125 14.20 -28.53 1.28
CA ASN A 125 13.04 -29.41 1.46
C ASN A 125 12.75 -29.70 2.94
N ALA A 126 13.79 -29.83 3.77
CA ALA A 126 13.65 -30.05 5.20
C ALA A 126 13.16 -28.82 5.97
N ALA A 127 13.41 -27.61 5.45
CA ALA A 127 12.98 -26.35 6.06
C ALA A 127 11.45 -26.11 5.95
N ILE A 128 10.77 -26.77 5.01
CA ILE A 128 9.33 -26.58 4.80
C ILE A 128 8.53 -26.96 6.04
N ASN A 129 7.78 -25.99 6.56
CA ASN A 129 6.88 -26.18 7.69
C ASN A 129 5.41 -26.01 7.30
N SER A 130 4.77 -27.06 6.83
CA SER A 130 3.35 -27.03 6.41
C SER A 130 2.37 -26.67 7.54
N ASN A 131 2.78 -26.75 8.82
CA ASN A 131 1.91 -26.30 9.91
C ASN A 131 1.67 -24.78 9.89
N ARG A 132 2.55 -24.01 9.25
CA ARG A 132 2.39 -22.56 9.11
C ARG A 132 1.21 -22.17 8.22
N ASP A 133 0.71 -23.06 7.37
CA ASP A 133 -0.53 -22.86 6.64
C ASP A 133 -1.74 -22.65 7.58
N ARG A 134 -1.65 -23.13 8.83
CA ARG A 134 -2.67 -22.90 9.88
C ARG A 134 -2.71 -21.45 10.39
N ASN A 135 -1.71 -20.63 10.09
CA ASN A 135 -1.65 -19.23 10.48
C ASN A 135 -2.54 -18.33 9.61
N PHE A 136 -2.84 -18.78 8.40
CA PHE A 136 -3.67 -18.00 7.49
C PHE A 136 -5.13 -17.88 7.92
N GLU A 137 -5.66 -16.68 7.80
CA GLU A 137 -7.10 -16.45 7.68
C GLU A 137 -7.56 -16.79 6.25
N PHE A 138 -8.84 -17.07 6.07
CA PHE A 138 -9.38 -17.48 4.76
C PHE A 138 -9.05 -16.49 3.64
N PHE A 139 -9.28 -15.20 3.87
CA PHE A 139 -9.07 -14.19 2.84
C PHE A 139 -7.60 -14.01 2.48
N GLY A 140 -6.70 -14.12 3.46
CA GLY A 140 -5.25 -14.08 3.22
C GLY A 140 -4.81 -15.22 2.31
N LEU A 141 -5.17 -16.45 2.66
CA LEU A 141 -4.81 -17.60 1.84
C LEU A 141 -5.51 -17.61 0.49
N ARG A 142 -6.75 -17.14 0.42
CA ARG A 142 -7.48 -16.99 -0.85
C ARG A 142 -6.79 -16.00 -1.77
N THR A 143 -6.31 -14.88 -1.23
CA THR A 143 -5.52 -13.89 -1.96
C THR A 143 -4.22 -14.50 -2.49
N VAL A 144 -3.49 -15.25 -1.65
CA VAL A 144 -2.28 -15.97 -2.08
C VAL A 144 -2.58 -16.94 -3.21
N TYR A 145 -3.61 -17.76 -3.07
CA TYR A 145 -4.01 -18.75 -4.08
C TYR A 145 -4.41 -18.10 -5.41
N ASP A 146 -5.25 -17.07 -5.36
CA ASP A 146 -5.81 -16.46 -6.56
C ASP A 146 -4.77 -15.64 -7.34
N ARG A 147 -3.82 -14.97 -6.64
CA ARG A 147 -2.96 -13.94 -7.23
C ARG A 147 -1.47 -14.26 -7.23
N TYR A 148 -0.94 -14.96 -6.22
CA TYR A 148 0.51 -15.05 -5.97
C TYR A 148 1.13 -16.39 -6.36
N LEU A 149 0.43 -17.49 -6.15
CA LEU A 149 0.98 -18.81 -6.48
C LEU A 149 1.26 -18.94 -7.98
N LEU A 150 2.44 -19.46 -8.31
CA LEU A 150 2.81 -19.75 -9.69
C LEU A 150 1.87 -20.81 -10.28
N ARG A 151 1.50 -20.58 -11.54
CA ARG A 151 0.56 -21.43 -12.27
C ARG A 151 1.17 -21.95 -13.56
N HIS A 152 0.76 -23.13 -13.92
CA HIS A 152 1.02 -23.67 -15.26
C HIS A 152 0.49 -22.70 -16.32
N PRO A 153 1.31 -22.27 -17.31
CA PRO A 153 0.88 -21.25 -18.29
C PRO A 153 -0.37 -21.59 -19.09
N GLU A 154 -0.57 -22.88 -19.41
CA GLU A 154 -1.68 -23.37 -20.24
C GLU A 154 -2.88 -23.83 -19.40
N THR A 155 -2.66 -24.76 -18.43
CA THR A 155 -3.78 -25.35 -17.67
C THR A 155 -4.27 -24.47 -16.53
N ARG A 156 -3.47 -23.49 -16.11
CA ARG A 156 -3.71 -22.58 -14.99
C ARG A 156 -3.74 -23.23 -13.61
N ASP A 157 -3.42 -24.52 -13.51
CA ASP A 157 -3.27 -25.20 -12.22
C ASP A 157 -2.07 -24.63 -11.45
N VAL A 158 -2.19 -24.50 -10.12
CA VAL A 158 -1.09 -24.03 -9.28
C VAL A 158 0.01 -25.11 -9.17
N ILE A 159 1.26 -24.66 -9.25
CA ILE A 159 2.43 -25.55 -9.20
C ILE A 159 3.25 -25.42 -7.90
N GLU A 160 2.83 -24.57 -6.98
CA GLU A 160 3.46 -24.37 -5.67
C GLU A 160 2.41 -24.29 -4.56
N THR A 161 2.77 -24.76 -3.36
CA THR A 161 1.98 -24.56 -2.14
C THR A 161 2.31 -23.19 -1.52
N PRO A 162 1.54 -22.68 -0.54
CA PRO A 162 1.88 -21.41 0.13
C PRO A 162 3.29 -21.44 0.75
N GLN A 163 3.73 -22.57 1.30
CA GLN A 163 5.07 -22.69 1.86
C GLN A 163 6.16 -22.74 0.78
N TYR A 164 5.90 -23.40 -0.35
CA TYR A 164 6.81 -23.38 -1.49
C TYR A 164 6.96 -21.98 -2.08
N PHE A 165 5.86 -21.24 -2.16
CA PHE A 165 5.84 -19.84 -2.58
C PHE A 165 6.76 -18.97 -1.72
N PHE A 166 6.63 -18.98 -0.39
CA PHE A 166 7.50 -18.20 0.49
C PHE A 166 8.96 -18.65 0.39
N LEU A 167 9.23 -19.94 0.30
CA LEU A 167 10.61 -20.43 0.18
C LEU A 167 11.22 -20.04 -1.18
N ARG A 168 10.44 -20.06 -2.28
CA ARG A 168 10.89 -19.55 -3.59
C ARG A 168 11.28 -18.08 -3.52
N VAL A 169 10.44 -17.26 -2.91
CA VAL A 169 10.73 -15.83 -2.73
C VAL A 169 12.01 -15.63 -1.93
N ALA A 170 12.18 -16.37 -0.84
CA ALA A 170 13.37 -16.33 -0.03
C ALA A 170 14.62 -16.74 -0.81
N CYS A 171 14.58 -17.86 -1.54
CA CYS A 171 15.71 -18.33 -2.36
C CYS A 171 16.12 -17.31 -3.43
N GLY A 172 15.15 -16.61 -4.03
CA GLY A 172 15.44 -15.57 -5.04
C GLY A 172 16.12 -14.32 -4.48
N LEU A 173 16.08 -14.10 -3.16
CA LEU A 173 16.64 -12.93 -2.48
C LEU A 173 17.88 -13.26 -1.62
N SER A 174 18.25 -14.52 -1.45
CA SER A 174 19.29 -14.94 -0.51
C SER A 174 20.60 -15.28 -1.20
N GLN A 175 21.73 -15.06 -0.51
CA GLN A 175 23.06 -15.41 -0.98
C GLN A 175 23.47 -16.84 -0.64
N ASP A 176 22.94 -17.34 0.48
CA ASP A 176 23.21 -18.70 0.95
C ASP A 176 21.93 -19.33 1.52
N VAL A 177 22.02 -20.63 1.86
CA VAL A 177 20.88 -21.41 2.29
C VAL A 177 20.38 -21.03 3.69
N ASP A 178 21.27 -20.58 4.57
CA ASP A 178 20.91 -20.18 5.94
C ASP A 178 20.09 -18.88 5.91
N GLU A 179 20.52 -17.91 5.09
CA GLU A 179 19.72 -16.71 4.82
C GLU A 179 18.35 -17.07 4.23
N ALA A 180 18.29 -17.99 3.26
CA ALA A 180 17.04 -18.38 2.63
C ALA A 180 16.06 -19.01 3.63
N VAL A 181 16.53 -19.86 4.52
CA VAL A 181 15.71 -20.47 5.57
C VAL A 181 15.24 -19.42 6.57
N ALA A 182 16.13 -18.53 7.03
CA ALA A 182 15.79 -17.47 7.97
C ALA A 182 14.74 -16.50 7.40
N PHE A 183 14.85 -16.13 6.13
CA PHE A 183 13.90 -15.24 5.48
C PHE A 183 12.56 -15.94 5.17
N TYR A 184 12.61 -17.23 4.79
CA TYR A 184 11.41 -18.05 4.70
C TYR A 184 10.67 -18.12 6.04
N ASP A 185 11.39 -18.34 7.14
CA ASP A 185 10.81 -18.40 8.48
C ASP A 185 10.09 -17.10 8.84
N LEU A 186 10.70 -15.98 8.54
CA LEU A 186 10.14 -14.64 8.79
C LEU A 186 8.86 -14.38 7.97
N MET A 187 8.88 -14.67 6.67
CA MET A 187 7.71 -14.46 5.80
C MET A 187 6.58 -15.44 6.12
N SER A 188 6.90 -16.71 6.29
CA SER A 188 5.90 -17.77 6.52
C SER A 188 5.27 -17.72 7.92
N SER A 189 5.91 -17.03 8.89
CA SER A 189 5.30 -16.67 10.17
C SER A 189 4.36 -15.47 10.07
N LEU A 190 4.34 -14.77 8.92
CA LEU A 190 3.57 -13.56 8.66
C LEU A 190 3.97 -12.33 9.50
N ALA A 191 5.18 -12.34 10.06
CA ALA A 191 5.73 -11.20 10.82
C ALA A 191 6.22 -10.07 9.91
N TYR A 192 6.63 -10.41 8.68
CA TYR A 192 7.04 -9.47 7.64
C TYR A 192 6.65 -9.99 6.26
N LEU A 193 6.23 -9.10 5.38
CA LEU A 193 6.02 -9.43 3.97
C LEU A 193 6.64 -8.34 3.08
N PRO A 194 7.42 -8.73 2.04
CA PRO A 194 7.82 -7.81 1.01
C PRO A 194 6.62 -7.40 0.15
N SER A 195 6.80 -6.35 -0.63
CA SER A 195 5.76 -5.85 -1.53
C SER A 195 5.37 -6.86 -2.61
N SER A 196 4.18 -6.66 -3.19
CA SER A 196 3.63 -7.57 -4.20
C SER A 196 4.56 -7.85 -5.38
N PRO A 197 5.28 -6.87 -5.98
CA PRO A 197 6.23 -7.18 -7.06
C PRO A 197 7.33 -8.16 -6.63
N THR A 198 7.86 -8.01 -5.43
CA THR A 198 8.87 -8.94 -4.88
C THR A 198 8.27 -10.34 -4.68
N LEU A 199 7.07 -10.41 -4.07
CA LEU A 199 6.37 -11.69 -3.87
C LEU A 199 6.04 -12.39 -5.19
N PHE A 200 5.62 -11.65 -6.23
CA PHE A 200 5.32 -12.23 -7.54
C PHE A 200 6.55 -12.74 -8.26
N ASN A 201 7.63 -11.95 -8.29
CA ASN A 201 8.67 -12.07 -9.28
C ASN A 201 10.01 -12.61 -8.74
N SER A 202 10.21 -12.69 -7.41
CA SER A 202 11.44 -13.26 -6.85
C SER A 202 11.61 -14.72 -7.26
N GLY A 203 12.79 -15.05 -7.79
CA GLY A 203 13.12 -16.38 -8.30
C GLY A 203 12.54 -16.73 -9.67
N THR A 204 11.79 -15.81 -10.31
CA THR A 204 11.24 -16.01 -11.66
C THR A 204 12.20 -15.55 -12.76
N THR A 205 11.80 -15.80 -14.02
CA THR A 205 12.57 -15.36 -15.20
C THR A 205 12.61 -13.84 -15.37
N HIS A 206 11.65 -13.09 -14.79
CA HIS A 206 11.55 -11.64 -14.88
C HIS A 206 11.49 -11.03 -13.48
N GLN A 207 12.66 -10.75 -12.92
CA GLN A 207 12.80 -10.23 -11.56
C GLN A 207 12.64 -8.70 -11.51
N GLN A 208 11.50 -8.16 -11.93
CA GLN A 208 11.11 -6.81 -11.59
C GLN A 208 10.49 -6.85 -10.17
N LEU A 209 11.25 -6.37 -9.18
CA LEU A 209 10.96 -6.54 -7.75
C LEU A 209 10.56 -5.23 -7.08
N SER A 210 10.81 -4.08 -7.73
CA SER A 210 10.56 -2.75 -7.17
C SER A 210 9.11 -2.30 -7.38
N SER A 211 8.57 -1.57 -6.41
CA SER A 211 7.15 -1.21 -6.37
C SER A 211 6.87 0.17 -6.95
N CYS A 212 7.75 1.15 -6.69
CA CYS A 212 7.47 2.56 -6.89
C CYS A 212 8.51 3.22 -7.79
N TYR A 213 8.03 4.08 -8.69
CA TYR A 213 8.86 4.86 -9.61
C TYR A 213 8.39 6.32 -9.61
N LEU A 214 9.34 7.24 -9.45
CA LEU A 214 9.12 8.68 -9.48
C LEU A 214 9.86 9.28 -10.67
N LEU A 215 9.11 9.89 -11.58
CA LEU A 215 9.65 10.49 -12.80
C LEU A 215 9.53 12.01 -12.70
N ASP A 216 10.64 12.72 -12.86
CA ASP A 216 10.60 14.18 -13.01
C ASP A 216 9.75 14.58 -14.23
N SER A 217 9.33 15.82 -14.25
CA SER A 217 8.58 16.39 -15.37
C SER A 217 9.29 16.15 -16.69
N PRO A 218 8.59 15.81 -17.77
CA PRO A 218 9.20 15.74 -19.08
C PRO A 218 9.85 17.07 -19.46
N GLU A 219 10.86 17.02 -20.32
CA GLU A 219 11.32 18.23 -20.99
C GLU A 219 10.17 18.85 -21.79
N ASP A 220 10.11 20.21 -21.82
CA ASP A 220 9.08 20.95 -22.53
C ASP A 220 9.31 20.92 -24.06
N SER A 221 9.27 19.70 -24.59
CA SER A 221 9.41 19.40 -26.02
C SER A 221 8.52 18.23 -26.40
N LEU A 222 8.22 18.10 -27.70
CA LEU A 222 7.45 16.96 -28.20
C LEU A 222 8.15 15.63 -27.90
N GLU A 223 9.45 15.60 -28.16
CA GLU A 223 10.28 14.42 -27.89
C GLU A 223 10.31 14.07 -26.41
N GLY A 224 10.47 15.06 -25.53
CA GLY A 224 10.48 14.86 -24.08
C GLY A 224 9.17 14.30 -23.55
N ILE A 225 8.03 14.83 -24.01
CA ILE A 225 6.70 14.36 -23.61
C ILE A 225 6.47 12.91 -24.07
N TYR A 226 6.79 12.57 -25.33
CA TYR A 226 6.58 11.21 -25.84
C TYR A 226 7.58 10.21 -25.25
N LYS A 227 8.83 10.64 -24.94
CA LYS A 227 9.76 9.82 -24.17
C LYS A 227 9.13 9.46 -22.82
N ARG A 228 8.58 10.44 -22.12
CA ARG A 228 7.95 10.22 -20.81
C ARG A 228 6.76 9.26 -20.91
N TYR A 229 5.95 9.32 -21.95
CA TYR A 229 4.87 8.34 -22.18
C TYR A 229 5.44 6.94 -22.37
N THR A 230 6.53 6.79 -23.11
CA THR A 230 7.19 5.51 -23.31
C THR A 230 7.75 4.95 -22.01
N ASP A 231 8.42 5.79 -21.22
CA ASP A 231 8.96 5.40 -19.90
C ASP A 231 7.83 4.89 -18.98
N ILE A 232 6.75 5.65 -18.88
CA ILE A 232 5.56 5.28 -18.08
C ILE A 232 4.96 3.96 -18.57
N ALA A 233 4.82 3.77 -19.86
CA ALA A 233 4.26 2.55 -20.43
C ALA A 233 5.14 1.32 -20.14
N GLN A 234 6.47 1.47 -20.23
CA GLN A 234 7.40 0.38 -19.91
C GLN A 234 7.37 0.02 -18.41
N LEU A 235 7.40 1.02 -17.54
CA LEU A 235 7.31 0.81 -16.09
C LEU A 235 5.96 0.18 -15.70
N SER A 236 4.85 0.67 -16.27
CA SER A 236 3.50 0.11 -16.03
C SER A 236 3.40 -1.35 -16.48
N LYS A 237 3.99 -1.72 -17.62
CA LYS A 237 4.00 -3.10 -18.13
C LYS A 237 4.53 -4.10 -17.09
N PHE A 238 5.52 -3.68 -16.31
CA PHE A 238 6.16 -4.50 -15.27
C PHE A 238 5.61 -4.24 -13.86
N ALA A 239 4.36 -3.74 -13.76
CA ALA A 239 3.63 -3.55 -12.51
C ALA A 239 4.20 -2.50 -11.54
N GLY A 240 4.96 -1.51 -12.03
CA GLY A 240 5.40 -0.36 -11.24
C GLY A 240 4.26 0.61 -10.94
N GLY A 241 4.16 1.09 -9.69
CA GLY A 241 3.36 2.26 -9.31
C GLY A 241 4.08 3.55 -9.69
N ILE A 242 3.40 4.48 -10.36
CA ILE A 242 4.06 5.62 -11.00
C ILE A 242 3.58 6.94 -10.42
N GLY A 243 4.52 7.75 -9.92
CA GLY A 243 4.37 9.19 -9.78
C GLY A 243 5.09 9.91 -10.93
N VAL A 244 4.50 10.93 -11.50
CA VAL A 244 5.15 11.76 -12.51
C VAL A 244 4.82 13.24 -12.29
N ALA A 245 5.84 14.07 -12.25
CA ALA A 245 5.68 15.52 -12.22
C ALA A 245 5.33 16.07 -13.61
N TRP A 246 4.61 17.18 -13.64
CA TRP A 246 4.25 17.88 -14.88
C TRP A 246 4.55 19.38 -14.81
N HIS A 247 5.45 19.77 -13.93
CA HIS A 247 5.71 21.17 -13.55
C HIS A 247 6.36 22.00 -14.65
N ARG A 248 7.15 21.35 -15.56
CA ARG A 248 8.00 22.04 -16.53
C ARG A 248 7.33 22.32 -17.88
N ILE A 249 6.16 21.75 -18.13
CA ILE A 249 5.45 21.88 -19.39
C ILE A 249 4.75 23.22 -19.45
N ARG A 250 5.01 23.99 -20.52
CA ARG A 250 4.42 25.33 -20.74
C ARG A 250 2.91 25.32 -20.63
N SER A 251 2.38 26.40 -20.11
CA SER A 251 0.95 26.60 -19.91
C SER A 251 0.23 26.92 -21.22
N LYS A 252 -1.10 26.95 -21.14
CA LYS A 252 -1.98 27.35 -22.21
C LYS A 252 -1.73 28.80 -22.62
N GLY A 253 -1.69 29.05 -23.93
CA GLY A 253 -1.41 30.37 -24.48
C GLY A 253 0.07 30.69 -24.67
N SER A 254 0.98 29.89 -24.15
CA SER A 254 2.40 30.09 -24.37
C SER A 254 2.81 29.88 -25.83
N LEU A 255 3.79 30.68 -26.30
CA LEU A 255 4.24 30.64 -27.70
C LEU A 255 5.05 29.33 -28.00
N ILE A 256 4.65 28.65 -29.04
CA ILE A 256 5.40 27.52 -29.63
C ILE A 256 6.34 28.08 -30.69
N LYS A 257 7.61 28.27 -30.33
CA LYS A 257 8.61 28.94 -31.19
C LYS A 257 8.76 28.30 -32.60
N GLY A 258 8.65 26.99 -32.72
CA GLY A 258 8.86 26.28 -33.99
C GLY A 258 7.74 26.45 -35.01
N THR A 259 6.52 26.71 -34.59
CA THR A 259 5.33 26.81 -35.44
C THR A 259 4.66 28.20 -35.41
N ASN A 260 5.13 29.06 -34.52
CA ASN A 260 4.52 30.34 -34.19
C ASN A 260 3.04 30.21 -33.75
N GLY A 261 2.65 29.05 -33.24
CA GLY A 261 1.35 28.75 -32.65
C GLY A 261 1.32 28.96 -31.14
N LEU A 262 0.16 28.77 -30.53
CA LEU A 262 -0.02 28.85 -29.09
C LEU A 262 -0.24 27.45 -28.48
N SER A 263 0.31 27.22 -27.29
CA SER A 263 0.13 25.99 -26.53
C SER A 263 -1.32 25.82 -26.08
N ASN A 264 -1.82 24.60 -26.11
CA ASN A 264 -3.10 24.23 -25.52
C ASN A 264 -3.01 23.87 -24.03
N GLY A 265 -1.83 24.07 -23.42
CA GLY A 265 -1.55 23.74 -22.03
C GLY A 265 -1.38 22.24 -21.75
N ILE A 266 -1.39 21.88 -20.47
CA ILE A 266 -1.08 20.51 -20.03
C ILE A 266 -2.24 19.53 -20.21
N VAL A 267 -3.48 19.99 -20.19
CA VAL A 267 -4.67 19.12 -20.17
C VAL A 267 -4.75 18.15 -21.34
N PRO A 268 -4.52 18.55 -22.62
CA PRO A 268 -4.53 17.61 -23.74
C PRO A 268 -3.45 16.53 -23.63
N TRP A 269 -2.27 16.87 -23.12
CA TRP A 269 -1.19 15.91 -22.90
C TRP A 269 -1.55 14.92 -21.81
N LEU A 270 -2.15 15.37 -20.71
CA LEU A 270 -2.61 14.50 -19.63
C LEU A 270 -3.78 13.62 -20.08
N LYS A 271 -4.65 14.10 -20.96
CA LYS A 271 -5.70 13.26 -21.59
C LYS A 271 -5.12 12.13 -22.44
N THR A 272 -4.06 12.42 -23.20
CA THR A 272 -3.34 11.41 -23.97
C THR A 272 -2.68 10.38 -23.06
N LEU A 273 -2.04 10.83 -21.98
CA LEU A 273 -1.43 9.96 -20.97
C LEU A 273 -2.48 9.08 -20.26
N ASP A 274 -3.64 9.64 -19.93
CA ASP A 274 -4.77 8.91 -19.34
C ASP A 274 -5.16 7.68 -20.18
N SER A 275 -5.29 7.88 -21.49
CA SER A 275 -5.59 6.81 -22.42
C SER A 275 -4.43 5.80 -22.55
N SER A 276 -3.19 6.27 -22.54
CA SER A 276 -1.99 5.42 -22.59
C SER A 276 -1.88 4.52 -21.37
N VAL A 277 -2.06 5.08 -20.17
CA VAL A 277 -2.02 4.34 -18.89
C VAL A 277 -3.13 3.29 -18.84
N ALA A 278 -4.34 3.64 -19.27
CA ALA A 278 -5.46 2.70 -19.33
C ALA A 278 -5.25 1.55 -20.32
N ALA A 279 -4.49 1.80 -21.40
CA ALA A 279 -4.21 0.79 -22.45
C ALA A 279 -3.16 -0.25 -22.00
N VAL A 280 -2.26 0.11 -21.07
CA VAL A 280 -1.20 -0.78 -20.59
C VAL A 280 -1.77 -1.78 -19.59
N ASN A 281 -1.69 -3.06 -19.93
CA ASN A 281 -2.13 -4.16 -19.08
C ASN A 281 -0.92 -4.76 -18.35
N GLN A 282 -0.93 -4.69 -17.03
CA GLN A 282 0.11 -5.23 -16.16
C GLN A 282 0.03 -6.77 -16.09
N GLY A 283 0.55 -7.45 -17.12
CA GLY A 283 0.58 -8.91 -17.18
C GLY A 283 -0.80 -9.59 -17.13
N GLY A 284 -1.89 -8.91 -17.56
CA GLY A 284 -3.26 -9.44 -17.52
C GLY A 284 -3.91 -9.39 -16.13
N ARG A 285 -3.22 -8.84 -15.13
CA ARG A 285 -3.70 -8.84 -13.75
C ARG A 285 -4.28 -7.49 -13.29
N ARG A 286 -3.84 -6.36 -13.89
CA ARG A 286 -4.24 -4.99 -13.50
C ARG A 286 -4.15 -4.01 -14.66
N LYS A 287 -4.89 -2.89 -14.56
CA LYS A 287 -4.68 -1.71 -15.42
C LYS A 287 -3.49 -0.91 -14.89
N GLY A 288 -2.76 -0.22 -15.76
CA GLY A 288 -1.74 0.73 -15.37
C GLY A 288 -2.34 1.86 -14.52
N ALA A 289 -1.57 2.37 -13.56
CA ALA A 289 -1.98 3.49 -12.71
C ALA A 289 -0.82 4.49 -12.56
N ALA A 290 -1.14 5.79 -12.62
CA ALA A 290 -0.19 6.87 -12.43
C ALA A 290 -0.82 8.03 -11.66
N CYS A 291 0.01 8.74 -10.87
CA CYS A 291 -0.35 9.99 -10.22
C CYS A 291 0.43 11.14 -10.84
N ILE A 292 -0.27 12.20 -11.22
CA ILE A 292 0.32 13.42 -11.76
C ILE A 292 0.45 14.45 -10.65
N TYR A 293 1.65 14.99 -10.51
CA TYR A 293 1.97 16.05 -9.55
C TYR A 293 2.11 17.39 -10.27
N LEU A 294 1.42 18.42 -9.80
CA LEU A 294 1.54 19.78 -10.32
C LEU A 294 1.75 20.76 -9.19
N GLU A 295 2.74 21.67 -9.37
CA GLU A 295 2.96 22.78 -8.45
C GLU A 295 1.84 23.83 -8.56
N THR A 296 1.45 24.41 -7.42
CA THR A 296 0.31 25.31 -7.32
C THR A 296 0.48 26.66 -8.01
N TRP A 297 1.72 27.01 -8.36
CA TRP A 297 2.02 28.25 -9.11
C TRP A 297 1.92 28.10 -10.65
N HIS A 298 1.71 26.88 -11.16
CA HIS A 298 1.55 26.65 -12.60
C HIS A 298 0.26 27.29 -13.12
N ASP A 299 0.29 28.01 -14.24
CA ASP A 299 -0.88 28.75 -14.73
C ASP A 299 -2.08 27.87 -15.06
N ASP A 300 -1.85 26.62 -15.48
CA ASP A 300 -2.92 25.64 -15.76
C ASP A 300 -3.46 24.92 -14.50
N ILE A 301 -3.09 25.34 -13.29
CA ILE A 301 -3.48 24.63 -12.04
C ILE A 301 -5.00 24.46 -11.89
N GLU A 302 -5.78 25.45 -12.27
CA GLU A 302 -7.24 25.39 -12.13
C GLU A 302 -7.86 24.37 -13.09
N GLU A 303 -7.36 24.28 -14.34
CA GLU A 303 -7.79 23.27 -15.31
C GLU A 303 -7.33 21.86 -14.91
N PHE A 304 -6.15 21.75 -14.27
CA PHE A 304 -5.64 20.49 -13.70
C PHE A 304 -6.56 19.95 -12.59
N LEU A 305 -7.06 20.80 -11.70
CA LEU A 305 -7.98 20.40 -10.64
C LEU A 305 -9.31 19.86 -11.17
N GLU A 306 -9.70 20.22 -12.39
CA GLU A 306 -10.92 19.77 -13.03
C GLU A 306 -10.81 18.41 -13.74
N LEU A 307 -9.60 17.85 -13.87
CA LEU A 307 -9.36 16.59 -14.60
C LEU A 307 -10.19 15.41 -14.12
N LYS A 308 -10.51 15.37 -12.84
CA LYS A 308 -11.26 14.26 -12.20
C LYS A 308 -12.76 14.51 -12.08
N GLN A 309 -13.26 15.68 -12.46
CA GLN A 309 -14.69 15.99 -12.36
C GLN A 309 -15.53 15.11 -13.28
N ASN A 310 -16.68 14.66 -12.78
CA ASN A 310 -17.63 13.82 -13.53
C ASN A 310 -18.50 14.62 -14.52
N THR A 311 -18.41 15.93 -14.50
CA THR A 311 -19.19 16.86 -15.33
C THR A 311 -18.30 17.61 -16.31
N GLY A 312 -18.88 18.16 -17.36
CA GLY A 312 -18.19 18.97 -18.36
C GLY A 312 -17.71 18.16 -19.57
N ASP A 313 -16.74 18.71 -20.30
CA ASP A 313 -16.23 18.11 -21.55
C ASP A 313 -15.30 16.93 -21.26
N HIS A 314 -15.72 15.73 -21.66
CA HIS A 314 -14.93 14.48 -21.51
C HIS A 314 -13.56 14.53 -22.19
N ALA A 315 -13.39 15.35 -23.25
CA ALA A 315 -12.09 15.55 -23.89
C ALA A 315 -11.08 16.23 -22.95
N ARG A 316 -11.54 16.86 -21.87
CA ARG A 316 -10.75 17.56 -20.87
C ARG A 316 -10.71 16.84 -19.51
N ARG A 317 -11.11 15.56 -19.47
CA ARG A 317 -11.14 14.73 -18.24
C ARG A 317 -10.18 13.55 -18.35
N ALA A 318 -9.56 13.19 -17.21
CA ALA A 318 -8.58 12.13 -17.11
C ALA A 318 -8.90 11.25 -15.87
N HIS A 319 -9.84 10.31 -16.04
CA HIS A 319 -10.35 9.52 -14.91
C HIS A 319 -9.43 8.37 -14.50
N ASN A 320 -8.55 7.87 -15.39
CA ASN A 320 -7.60 6.81 -15.07
C ASN A 320 -6.31 7.32 -14.39
N LEU A 321 -6.07 8.64 -14.42
CA LEU A 321 -4.96 9.26 -13.70
C LEU A 321 -5.41 9.73 -12.32
N ASN A 322 -4.54 9.57 -11.32
CA ASN A 322 -4.66 10.29 -10.05
C ASN A 322 -3.96 11.65 -10.18
N ILE A 323 -4.36 12.59 -9.35
CA ILE A 323 -3.77 13.93 -9.32
C ILE A 323 -3.39 14.33 -7.89
N ALA A 324 -2.27 15.03 -7.76
CA ALA A 324 -1.79 15.57 -6.49
C ALA A 324 -1.25 16.99 -6.66
N ASN A 325 -1.51 17.82 -5.68
CA ASN A 325 -1.00 19.20 -5.61
C ASN A 325 0.36 19.19 -4.91
N TRP A 326 1.40 19.71 -5.56
CA TRP A 326 2.71 19.91 -4.97
C TRP A 326 2.80 21.35 -4.45
N VAL A 327 2.63 21.50 -3.12
CA VAL A 327 2.27 22.78 -2.49
C VAL A 327 3.48 23.37 -1.76
N PRO A 328 4.00 24.53 -2.18
CA PRO A 328 5.03 25.24 -1.44
C PRO A 328 4.45 25.95 -0.20
N ASP A 329 5.27 26.10 0.82
CA ASP A 329 4.88 26.79 2.08
C ASP A 329 4.41 28.22 1.84
N LEU A 330 5.01 28.93 0.89
CA LEU A 330 4.60 30.29 0.54
C LEU A 330 3.13 30.36 0.12
N PHE A 331 2.63 29.35 -0.62
CA PHE A 331 1.21 29.28 -0.98
C PHE A 331 0.35 29.16 0.28
N MET A 332 0.67 28.26 1.20
CA MET A 332 -0.08 28.09 2.44
C MET A 332 -0.05 29.33 3.34
N LYS A 333 1.10 30.01 3.41
CA LYS A 333 1.24 31.31 4.10
C LYS A 333 0.33 32.36 3.48
N ARG A 334 0.22 32.42 2.15
CA ARG A 334 -0.65 33.36 1.45
C ARG A 334 -2.14 33.04 1.62
N VAL A 335 -2.49 31.75 1.67
CA VAL A 335 -3.86 31.32 2.02
C VAL A 335 -4.23 31.79 3.42
N GLU A 336 -3.35 31.62 4.41
CA GLU A 336 -3.60 32.02 5.81
C GLU A 336 -3.77 33.53 5.95
N ASN A 337 -3.01 34.31 5.19
CA ASN A 337 -3.03 35.78 5.25
C ASN A 337 -3.98 36.43 4.22
N ASN A 338 -4.70 35.63 3.44
CA ASN A 338 -5.61 36.09 2.41
C ASN A 338 -4.93 37.01 1.39
N TRP A 339 -3.77 36.61 0.87
CA TRP A 339 -2.99 37.33 -0.11
C TRP A 339 -3.20 36.78 -1.52
N GLN A 340 -2.76 37.59 -2.53
CA GLN A 340 -2.77 37.15 -3.92
C GLN A 340 -1.71 36.08 -4.20
N TRP A 341 -2.01 35.21 -5.15
CA TRP A 341 -1.12 34.17 -5.65
C TRP A 341 -0.92 34.35 -7.14
N SER A 342 0.33 34.47 -7.55
CA SER A 342 0.71 34.64 -8.96
C SER A 342 0.87 33.29 -9.64
N LEU A 343 0.30 33.15 -10.82
CA LEU A 343 0.40 31.95 -11.66
C LEU A 343 1.34 32.24 -12.82
N PHE A 344 2.26 31.32 -13.06
CA PHE A 344 3.33 31.48 -14.03
C PHE A 344 3.29 30.41 -15.12
N ASP A 345 3.74 30.80 -16.30
CA ASP A 345 4.19 29.84 -17.31
C ASP A 345 5.59 29.32 -16.91
N PRO A 346 5.80 27.99 -16.80
CA PRO A 346 7.09 27.43 -16.45
C PRO A 346 8.22 27.86 -17.39
N SER A 347 7.93 28.15 -18.67
CA SER A 347 8.93 28.60 -19.63
C SER A 347 9.57 29.93 -19.27
N LYS A 348 8.89 30.78 -18.47
CA LYS A 348 9.39 32.08 -17.99
C LYS A 348 10.15 31.97 -16.67
N VAL A 349 9.84 30.96 -15.87
CA VAL A 349 10.40 30.75 -14.53
C VAL A 349 10.85 29.30 -14.31
N PRO A 350 11.66 28.73 -15.21
CA PRO A 350 12.01 27.29 -15.19
C PRO A 350 12.74 26.88 -13.91
N HIS A 351 13.40 27.81 -13.23
CA HIS A 351 14.17 27.57 -12.01
C HIS A 351 13.27 27.33 -10.78
N LEU A 352 12.01 27.76 -10.76
CA LEU A 352 11.14 27.58 -9.59
C LEU A 352 10.88 26.11 -9.24
N THR A 353 10.87 25.23 -10.24
CA THR A 353 10.68 23.79 -10.03
C THR A 353 11.84 23.20 -9.22
N ASP A 354 13.05 23.72 -9.39
CA ASP A 354 14.28 23.20 -8.77
C ASP A 354 14.66 23.93 -7.46
N LEU A 355 13.74 24.67 -6.87
CA LEU A 355 13.89 25.43 -5.64
C LEU A 355 12.87 25.01 -4.58
N PHE A 356 13.24 25.12 -3.31
CA PHE A 356 12.34 24.93 -2.17
C PHE A 356 12.73 25.86 -1.01
N GLY A 357 11.85 26.00 -0.01
CA GLY A 357 12.09 26.81 1.18
C GLY A 357 12.30 28.30 0.85
N GLU A 358 13.20 28.94 1.57
CA GLU A 358 13.48 30.37 1.45
C GLU A 358 13.99 30.75 0.04
N GLU A 359 14.75 29.89 -0.63
CA GLU A 359 15.24 30.15 -1.97
C GLU A 359 14.09 30.18 -2.99
N PHE A 360 13.12 29.26 -2.84
CA PHE A 360 11.90 29.28 -3.65
C PHE A 360 11.09 30.55 -3.38
N GLU A 361 10.86 30.90 -2.11
CA GLU A 361 10.09 32.11 -1.75
C GLU A 361 10.72 33.36 -2.35
N LYS A 362 12.03 33.50 -2.23
CA LYS A 362 12.77 34.63 -2.80
C LYS A 362 12.63 34.69 -4.32
N ALA A 363 12.91 33.61 -5.03
CA ALA A 363 12.84 33.56 -6.48
C ALA A 363 11.42 33.79 -7.00
N TYR A 364 10.40 33.28 -6.29
CA TYR A 364 9.01 33.51 -6.62
C TYR A 364 8.63 34.99 -6.49
N ILE A 365 9.02 35.66 -5.41
CA ILE A 365 8.76 37.10 -5.20
C ILE A 365 9.50 37.94 -6.22
N GLU A 366 10.76 37.64 -6.53
CA GLU A 366 11.52 38.32 -7.59
C GLU A 366 10.83 38.18 -8.96
N ALA A 367 10.28 37.02 -9.29
CA ALA A 367 9.52 36.81 -10.52
C ALA A 367 8.21 37.60 -10.54
N GLU A 368 7.51 37.73 -9.39
CA GLU A 368 6.33 38.58 -9.25
C GLU A 368 6.66 40.07 -9.48
N GLU A 369 7.69 40.57 -8.81
CA GLU A 369 8.14 41.96 -8.94
C GLU A 369 8.58 42.28 -10.36
N ALA A 370 9.16 41.31 -11.06
CA ALA A 370 9.52 41.44 -12.49
C ALA A 370 8.31 41.34 -13.44
N GLY A 371 7.10 41.09 -12.93
CA GLY A 371 5.88 40.96 -13.73
C GLY A 371 5.87 39.74 -14.67
N LEU A 372 6.54 38.64 -14.32
CA LEU A 372 6.63 37.46 -15.17
C LEU A 372 5.40 36.57 -15.12
N TYR A 373 4.47 36.82 -14.20
CA TYR A 373 3.25 36.02 -14.05
C TYR A 373 2.28 36.26 -15.22
N GLU A 374 1.47 35.25 -15.53
CA GLU A 374 0.39 35.33 -16.50
C GLU A 374 -0.83 36.02 -15.88
N ARG A 375 -1.17 35.68 -14.66
CA ARG A 375 -2.30 36.24 -13.90
C ARG A 375 -2.09 36.02 -12.40
N GLN A 376 -2.88 36.78 -11.63
CA GLN A 376 -2.97 36.65 -10.18
C GLN A 376 -4.38 36.20 -9.78
N VAL A 377 -4.43 35.31 -8.79
CA VAL A 377 -5.68 34.83 -8.20
C VAL A 377 -5.63 35.01 -6.68
N ASP A 378 -6.76 35.02 -6.03
CA ASP A 378 -6.82 34.94 -4.58
C ASP A 378 -6.34 33.59 -4.12
N ALA A 379 -5.34 33.54 -3.22
CA ALA A 379 -4.78 32.27 -2.75
C ALA A 379 -5.82 31.42 -2.01
N GLN A 380 -6.72 32.07 -1.27
CA GLN A 380 -7.79 31.39 -0.55
C GLN A 380 -8.80 30.78 -1.51
N ASP A 381 -9.18 31.47 -2.58
CA ASP A 381 -10.11 30.95 -3.60
C ASP A 381 -9.54 29.72 -4.30
N LEU A 382 -8.27 29.74 -4.67
CA LEU A 382 -7.59 28.57 -5.26
C LEU A 382 -7.54 27.40 -4.26
N TYR A 383 -7.21 27.66 -3.01
CA TYR A 383 -7.21 26.62 -1.96
C TYR A 383 -8.61 26.03 -1.73
N LEU A 384 -9.66 26.84 -1.71
CA LEU A 384 -11.04 26.36 -1.62
C LEU A 384 -11.45 25.53 -2.84
N LYS A 385 -10.94 25.85 -4.04
CA LYS A 385 -11.12 25.02 -5.24
C LYS A 385 -10.44 23.64 -5.09
N MET A 386 -9.22 23.57 -4.50
CA MET A 386 -8.55 22.31 -4.16
C MET A 386 -9.39 21.50 -3.17
N MET A 387 -9.91 22.13 -2.12
CA MET A 387 -10.77 21.43 -1.13
C MET A 387 -12.06 20.90 -1.75
N ARG A 388 -12.62 21.63 -2.72
CA ARG A 388 -13.79 21.15 -3.47
C ARG A 388 -13.46 19.92 -4.31
N THR A 389 -12.34 19.93 -5.02
CA THR A 389 -11.86 18.78 -5.80
C THR A 389 -11.68 17.53 -4.91
N LEU A 390 -11.08 17.70 -3.73
CA LEU A 390 -10.94 16.63 -2.75
C LEU A 390 -12.30 16.11 -2.25
N ALA A 391 -13.23 17.01 -1.94
CA ALA A 391 -14.58 16.63 -1.47
C ALA A 391 -15.37 15.86 -2.52
N GLU A 392 -15.27 16.27 -3.79
CA GLU A 392 -16.05 15.70 -4.90
C GLU A 392 -15.46 14.40 -5.44
N THR A 393 -14.15 14.23 -5.38
CA THR A 393 -13.44 13.16 -6.10
C THR A 393 -12.54 12.27 -5.21
N GLY A 394 -12.31 12.65 -3.95
CA GLY A 394 -11.29 12.04 -3.09
C GLY A 394 -9.85 12.23 -3.57
N ASN A 395 -9.65 12.91 -4.70
CA ASN A 395 -8.41 13.09 -5.44
C ASN A 395 -7.98 14.58 -5.46
N GLY A 396 -6.76 14.87 -5.89
CA GLY A 396 -6.15 16.18 -5.73
C GLY A 396 -5.45 16.28 -4.37
N TRP A 397 -4.68 15.25 -4.06
CA TRP A 397 -4.06 15.09 -2.74
C TRP A 397 -3.15 16.27 -2.40
N MET A 398 -3.14 16.64 -1.14
CA MET A 398 -2.28 17.71 -0.64
C MET A 398 -0.93 17.13 -0.23
N THR A 399 0.11 17.51 -0.94
CA THR A 399 1.49 17.13 -0.68
C THR A 399 2.36 18.38 -0.57
N PHE A 400 3.20 18.46 0.45
CA PHE A 400 3.87 19.70 0.84
C PHE A 400 5.33 19.68 0.41
N LYS A 401 5.66 20.52 -0.59
CA LYS A 401 6.96 20.60 -1.24
C LYS A 401 8.09 20.89 -0.25
N ASP A 402 7.93 21.90 0.57
CA ASP A 402 9.01 22.36 1.45
C ASP A 402 9.24 21.38 2.59
N SER A 403 8.17 20.87 3.23
CA SER A 403 8.29 19.84 4.26
C SER A 403 8.95 18.56 3.72
N SER A 404 8.61 18.15 2.49
CA SER A 404 9.21 16.98 1.82
C SER A 404 10.69 17.18 1.55
N ASN A 405 11.09 18.35 1.06
CA ASN A 405 12.49 18.64 0.72
C ASN A 405 13.36 18.94 1.94
N GLN A 406 12.88 19.76 2.86
CA GLN A 406 13.63 20.12 4.08
C GLN A 406 13.91 18.93 4.97
N LYS A 407 13.03 17.91 4.95
CA LYS A 407 13.09 16.72 5.79
C LYS A 407 13.47 15.44 5.00
N CYS A 408 14.19 15.58 3.89
CA CYS A 408 14.70 14.45 3.12
C CYS A 408 16.21 14.35 3.26
N ASN A 409 16.72 13.15 3.52
CA ASN A 409 18.15 12.89 3.67
C ASN A 409 18.93 13.12 2.37
N GLN A 410 18.31 12.97 1.20
CA GLN A 410 18.96 13.11 -0.11
C GLN A 410 19.11 14.57 -0.58
N THR A 411 18.33 15.50 0.00
CA THR A 411 18.45 16.93 -0.32
C THR A 411 19.56 17.57 0.55
N SER A 412 20.12 18.67 0.06
CA SER A 412 21.06 19.46 0.87
C SER A 412 20.88 20.94 0.56
N ASP A 413 21.39 21.78 1.46
CA ASP A 413 21.53 23.20 1.17
C ASP A 413 22.45 23.37 -0.03
N ARG A 414 22.01 24.15 -1.03
CA ARG A 414 22.70 24.35 -2.31
C ARG A 414 24.10 24.97 -2.23
N LYS A 415 24.52 25.39 -1.08
CA LYS A 415 25.79 26.08 -0.87
C LYS A 415 27.02 25.18 -0.78
N SER A 416 26.92 23.87 -0.96
CA SER A 416 28.11 23.02 -1.00
C SER A 416 28.75 23.08 -2.38
N GLU A 417 30.02 23.41 -2.44
CA GLU A 417 30.88 23.51 -3.64
C GLU A 417 31.04 22.19 -4.41
N ASN A 418 30.40 21.13 -3.97
CA ASN A 418 30.40 19.80 -4.59
C ASN A 418 29.00 19.50 -5.16
N ASP A 419 28.51 20.38 -6.03
CA ASP A 419 27.28 20.05 -6.76
C ASP A 419 27.51 18.82 -7.65
N TYR A 420 26.63 17.87 -7.49
CA TYR A 420 26.50 16.66 -8.29
C TYR A 420 26.47 17.02 -9.80
N ASP A 421 27.32 16.34 -10.56
CA ASP A 421 27.53 16.61 -12.00
C ASP A 421 26.28 16.18 -12.79
N GLY A 422 25.23 16.94 -12.79
CA GLY A 422 24.02 16.64 -13.57
C GLY A 422 22.69 17.12 -13.01
N GLY A 423 22.63 17.92 -11.96
CA GLY A 423 21.36 18.52 -11.58
C GLY A 423 21.16 18.87 -10.12
N THR A 424 20.03 19.49 -9.89
CA THR A 424 19.58 19.90 -8.56
C THR A 424 19.09 18.69 -7.79
N ARG A 425 19.50 18.58 -6.53
CA ARG A 425 19.01 17.55 -5.61
C ARG A 425 17.72 18.01 -4.94
N VAL A 426 16.64 17.84 -5.66
CA VAL A 426 15.30 18.27 -5.23
C VAL A 426 14.33 17.11 -5.39
N VAL A 427 13.45 16.98 -4.43
CA VAL A 427 12.26 16.15 -4.51
C VAL A 427 11.19 16.93 -5.25
N HIS A 428 10.82 16.49 -6.44
CA HIS A 428 9.85 17.17 -7.31
C HIS A 428 8.42 16.64 -7.15
N LEU A 429 8.27 15.47 -6.51
CA LEU A 429 7.00 14.74 -6.43
C LEU A 429 7.10 13.60 -5.41
N SER A 430 6.02 12.87 -5.24
CA SER A 430 5.99 11.57 -4.58
C SER A 430 5.52 10.49 -5.57
N ASN A 431 5.43 9.25 -5.12
CA ASN A 431 4.92 8.13 -5.93
C ASN A 431 3.38 8.13 -6.05
N LEU A 432 2.83 7.03 -6.59
CA LEU A 432 1.39 6.84 -6.74
C LEU A 432 0.62 6.89 -5.41
N CYS A 433 1.21 6.37 -4.33
CA CYS A 433 0.56 6.26 -3.01
C CYS A 433 1.11 7.24 -1.96
N THR A 434 1.95 8.18 -2.36
CA THR A 434 2.46 9.32 -1.57
C THR A 434 3.40 9.01 -0.40
N GLU A 435 3.94 7.80 -0.30
CA GLU A 435 4.89 7.42 0.76
C GLU A 435 6.36 7.61 0.39
N ILE A 436 6.70 7.77 -0.90
CA ILE A 436 8.08 7.85 -1.36
C ILE A 436 8.50 9.31 -1.55
N ILE A 437 9.61 9.68 -0.95
CA ILE A 437 10.22 11.01 -1.02
C ILE A 437 11.68 10.83 -1.39
N GLU A 438 11.97 10.94 -2.69
CA GLU A 438 13.30 10.75 -3.27
C GLU A 438 13.59 11.83 -4.30
N VAL A 439 14.87 12.21 -4.45
CA VAL A 439 15.28 13.18 -5.46
C VAL A 439 15.14 12.60 -6.87
N THR A 440 14.78 13.46 -7.81
CA THR A 440 14.61 13.11 -9.22
C THR A 440 15.25 14.16 -10.13
N ASN A 441 15.66 13.75 -11.32
CA ASN A 441 16.04 14.65 -12.41
C ASN A 441 15.85 13.95 -13.76
N GLN A 442 16.32 14.55 -14.85
CA GLN A 442 16.13 13.98 -16.20
C GLN A 442 16.91 12.68 -16.45
N SER A 443 17.99 12.44 -15.70
CA SER A 443 18.84 11.22 -15.80
C SER A 443 18.57 10.20 -14.67
N GLU A 444 17.74 10.56 -13.68
CA GLU A 444 17.45 9.75 -12.49
C GLU A 444 15.95 9.66 -12.27
N THR A 445 15.41 8.46 -12.47
CA THR A 445 14.06 8.09 -12.04
C THR A 445 14.19 7.40 -10.70
N ALA A 446 13.63 7.97 -9.67
CA ALA A 446 13.68 7.38 -8.34
C ALA A 446 12.93 6.06 -8.27
N VAL A 447 13.47 5.11 -7.50
CA VAL A 447 12.93 3.74 -7.37
C VAL A 447 12.98 3.31 -5.93
N CYS A 448 11.87 2.78 -5.41
CA CYS A 448 11.84 2.23 -4.05
C CYS A 448 11.36 0.79 -4.00
N ASN A 449 12.07 -0.01 -3.20
CA ASN A 449 11.72 -1.39 -2.84
C ASN A 449 11.01 -1.36 -1.50
N LEU A 450 9.84 -1.99 -1.43
CA LEU A 450 8.99 -1.94 -0.25
C LEU A 450 8.83 -3.31 0.42
N GLY A 451 8.61 -3.26 1.71
CA GLY A 451 8.17 -4.38 2.53
C GLY A 451 7.63 -3.85 3.86
N SER A 452 6.77 -4.61 4.53
CA SER A 452 6.13 -4.13 5.76
C SER A 452 6.13 -5.15 6.88
N LEU A 453 6.39 -4.66 8.10
CA LEU A 453 6.33 -5.41 9.35
C LEU A 453 4.88 -5.53 9.80
N ASN A 454 4.46 -6.72 10.21
CA ASN A 454 3.17 -6.94 10.84
C ASN A 454 3.26 -6.65 12.34
N LEU A 455 2.96 -5.43 12.75
CA LEU A 455 3.13 -4.97 14.13
C LEU A 455 2.35 -5.82 15.15
N GLY A 456 1.20 -6.34 14.76
CA GLY A 456 0.43 -7.23 15.63
C GLY A 456 1.16 -8.50 16.05
N SER A 457 2.20 -8.92 15.30
CA SER A 457 3.02 -10.10 15.63
C SER A 457 3.97 -9.86 16.81
N PHE A 458 4.23 -8.60 17.16
CA PHE A 458 5.15 -8.20 18.23
C PHE A 458 4.43 -7.87 19.55
N VAL A 459 3.13 -8.10 19.66
CA VAL A 459 2.39 -7.97 20.93
C VAL A 459 2.38 -9.32 21.63
N THR A 460 2.84 -9.33 22.90
CA THR A 460 2.88 -10.55 23.73
C THR A 460 1.46 -11.07 24.02
N THR A 461 1.35 -12.37 24.31
CA THR A 461 0.08 -13.03 24.64
C THR A 461 -0.04 -13.34 26.14
N ASP A 462 0.75 -12.69 26.98
CA ASP A 462 0.73 -12.82 28.44
C ASP A 462 -0.53 -12.18 29.04
N GLU A 463 -0.72 -12.30 30.37
CA GLU A 463 -1.85 -11.71 31.10
C GLU A 463 -2.00 -10.19 30.84
N ILE A 464 -0.88 -9.49 30.63
CA ILE A 464 -0.85 -8.10 30.20
C ILE A 464 -0.15 -8.06 28.83
N ALA A 465 -0.89 -7.72 27.79
CA ALA A 465 -0.33 -7.58 26.46
C ALA A 465 0.62 -6.41 26.38
N LEU A 466 1.88 -6.66 26.05
CA LEU A 466 2.93 -5.66 25.87
C LEU A 466 3.50 -5.74 24.47
N PHE A 467 3.99 -4.62 23.97
CA PHE A 467 4.69 -4.56 22.69
C PHE A 467 6.17 -4.92 22.86
N ASP A 468 6.66 -5.90 22.12
CA ASP A 468 8.06 -6.38 22.15
C ASP A 468 8.92 -5.57 21.17
N TYR A 469 9.47 -4.48 21.65
CA TYR A 469 10.36 -3.60 20.89
C TYR A 469 11.70 -4.26 20.55
N GLU A 470 12.20 -5.19 21.37
CA GLU A 470 13.45 -5.89 21.14
C GLU A 470 13.34 -6.84 19.95
N GLU A 471 12.28 -7.64 19.92
CA GLU A 471 12.01 -8.57 18.80
C GLU A 471 11.71 -7.81 17.50
N LEU A 472 10.99 -6.68 17.58
CA LEU A 472 10.83 -5.77 16.46
C LEU A 472 12.18 -5.31 15.90
N GLY A 473 13.09 -4.83 16.76
CA GLY A 473 14.41 -4.35 16.36
C GLY A 473 15.25 -5.46 15.69
N LYS A 474 15.25 -6.67 16.24
CA LYS A 474 15.92 -7.84 15.64
C LYS A 474 15.37 -8.14 14.24
N THR A 475 14.04 -8.13 14.09
CA THR A 475 13.38 -8.37 12.82
C THR A 475 13.77 -7.31 11.79
N VAL A 476 13.79 -6.03 12.16
CA VAL A 476 14.22 -4.94 11.28
C VAL A 476 15.64 -5.18 10.76
N ARG A 477 16.59 -5.55 11.64
CA ARG A 477 17.97 -5.85 11.24
C ARG A 477 18.08 -7.04 10.28
N GLN A 478 17.19 -8.01 10.37
CA GLN A 478 17.13 -9.14 9.43
C GLN A 478 16.58 -8.72 8.06
N VAL A 479 15.63 -7.79 8.01
CA VAL A 479 14.90 -7.43 6.80
C VAL A 479 15.70 -6.47 5.90
N ILE A 480 16.39 -5.50 6.46
CA ILE A 480 17.10 -4.46 5.68
C ILE A 480 18.08 -5.05 4.66
N PRO A 481 18.90 -6.08 4.95
CA PRO A 481 19.78 -6.70 3.96
C PRO A 481 19.05 -7.25 2.73
N PHE A 482 17.83 -7.77 2.89
CA PHE A 482 17.03 -8.27 1.76
C PHE A 482 16.49 -7.14 0.90
N LEU A 483 16.05 -6.05 1.52
CA LEU A 483 15.61 -4.84 0.78
C LEU A 483 16.78 -4.21 0.01
N ASP A 484 17.98 -4.12 0.62
CA ASP A 484 19.17 -3.64 -0.07
C ASP A 484 19.54 -4.52 -1.28
N ARG A 485 19.44 -5.84 -1.11
CA ARG A 485 19.79 -6.80 -2.18
C ARG A 485 18.84 -6.74 -3.37
N VAL A 486 17.58 -6.40 -3.15
CA VAL A 486 16.63 -6.18 -4.26
C VAL A 486 17.20 -5.17 -5.26
N ILE A 487 17.89 -4.13 -4.80
CA ILE A 487 18.50 -3.11 -5.66
C ILE A 487 19.46 -3.73 -6.68
N ASP A 488 20.28 -4.68 -6.25
CA ASP A 488 21.33 -5.30 -7.06
C ASP A 488 20.79 -6.33 -8.08
N ILE A 489 19.67 -7.01 -7.75
CA ILE A 489 19.11 -8.08 -8.59
C ILE A 489 17.89 -7.67 -9.39
N ASN A 490 17.35 -6.47 -9.16
CA ASN A 490 16.15 -5.97 -9.82
C ASN A 490 16.38 -5.74 -11.31
N PHE A 491 15.39 -6.13 -12.11
CA PHE A 491 15.33 -5.71 -13.52
C PHE A 491 14.78 -4.28 -13.61
N TYR A 492 15.52 -3.40 -14.22
CA TYR A 492 15.12 -2.00 -14.45
C TYR A 492 14.63 -1.81 -15.89
N PRO A 493 13.32 -1.52 -16.10
CA PRO A 493 12.76 -1.33 -17.44
C PRO A 493 13.34 -0.12 -18.20
N ILE A 494 13.86 0.88 -17.49
CA ILE A 494 14.51 2.07 -18.04
C ILE A 494 15.85 2.33 -17.34
N ASN A 495 16.83 2.85 -18.06
CA ASN A 495 18.18 3.06 -17.53
C ASN A 495 18.22 4.09 -16.39
N GLU A 496 17.43 5.14 -16.49
CA GLU A 496 17.34 6.21 -15.49
C GLU A 496 16.93 5.68 -14.11
N ALA A 497 16.12 4.61 -14.07
CA ALA A 497 15.74 3.93 -12.83
C ALA A 497 16.93 3.18 -12.22
N GLY A 498 17.69 2.45 -13.03
CA GLY A 498 18.92 1.79 -12.59
C GLY A 498 19.97 2.79 -12.10
N ASN A 499 20.15 3.90 -12.82
CA ASN A 499 21.09 4.96 -12.43
C ASN A 499 20.79 5.50 -11.04
N SER A 500 19.55 5.91 -10.80
CA SER A 500 19.13 6.44 -9.49
C SER A 500 19.29 5.40 -8.39
N ASN A 501 18.72 4.20 -8.59
CA ASN A 501 18.62 3.21 -7.51
C ASN A 501 20.01 2.68 -7.09
N ASN A 502 20.94 2.50 -8.02
CA ASN A 502 22.31 2.05 -7.72
C ASN A 502 23.13 3.10 -6.98
N GLN A 503 22.97 4.39 -7.28
CA GLN A 503 23.73 5.47 -6.64
C GLN A 503 23.23 5.81 -5.23
N TRP A 504 21.91 5.90 -5.07
CA TRP A 504 21.26 6.32 -3.82
C TRP A 504 20.93 5.16 -2.90
N ARG A 505 20.66 3.99 -3.45
CA ARG A 505 20.27 2.77 -2.73
C ARG A 505 19.15 2.98 -1.68
N PRO A 506 18.04 3.66 -2.03
CA PRO A 506 16.95 3.83 -1.07
C PRO A 506 16.19 2.51 -0.87
N VAL A 507 15.66 2.31 0.32
CA VAL A 507 14.72 1.24 0.64
C VAL A 507 13.52 1.82 1.39
N GLY A 508 12.40 1.11 1.39
CA GLY A 508 11.18 1.54 2.06
C GLY A 508 10.63 0.46 2.97
N LEU A 509 11.13 0.39 4.18
CA LEU A 509 10.55 -0.46 5.20
C LEU A 509 9.33 0.23 5.82
N GLY A 510 8.17 -0.40 5.70
CA GLY A 510 6.91 0.07 6.25
C GLY A 510 6.41 -0.79 7.41
N MET A 511 5.19 -0.49 7.81
CA MET A 511 4.48 -1.23 8.86
C MET A 511 3.00 -1.42 8.47
N MET A 512 2.40 -2.49 8.98
CA MET A 512 0.98 -2.79 8.91
C MET A 512 0.50 -3.37 10.24
N GLY A 513 -0.79 -3.31 10.52
CA GLY A 513 -1.34 -3.85 11.76
C GLY A 513 -1.15 -2.95 12.98
N LEU A 514 -1.02 -1.63 12.83
CA LEU A 514 -1.01 -0.71 13.97
C LEU A 514 -2.32 -0.79 14.77
N GLN A 515 -3.44 -0.89 14.08
CA GLN A 515 -4.75 -1.08 14.72
C GLN A 515 -4.81 -2.41 15.50
N ASP A 516 -4.18 -3.49 14.98
CA ASP A 516 -4.10 -4.78 15.69
C ASP A 516 -3.33 -4.66 17.01
N VAL A 517 -2.25 -3.86 17.04
CA VAL A 517 -1.51 -3.55 18.28
C VAL A 517 -2.47 -2.93 19.30
N PHE A 518 -3.21 -1.91 18.91
CA PHE A 518 -4.11 -1.20 19.81
C PHE A 518 -5.26 -2.09 20.27
N PHE A 519 -5.83 -2.94 19.43
CA PHE A 519 -6.84 -3.90 19.84
C PHE A 519 -6.29 -4.92 20.85
N LYS A 520 -5.12 -5.49 20.59
CA LYS A 520 -4.50 -6.46 21.48
C LYS A 520 -4.12 -5.86 22.83
N MET A 521 -3.69 -4.60 22.86
CA MET A 521 -3.34 -3.88 24.07
C MET A 521 -4.52 -3.14 24.72
N GLN A 522 -5.72 -3.21 24.15
CA GLN A 522 -6.94 -2.51 24.60
C GLN A 522 -6.73 -0.99 24.75
N VAL A 523 -6.04 -0.39 23.75
CA VAL A 523 -5.74 1.04 23.71
C VAL A 523 -6.65 1.74 22.69
N PRO A 524 -7.40 2.79 23.06
CA PRO A 524 -8.14 3.58 22.10
C PRO A 524 -7.21 4.26 21.09
N PHE A 525 -7.55 4.20 19.79
CA PHE A 525 -6.71 4.69 18.70
C PHE A 525 -6.36 6.18 18.81
N ASP A 526 -7.29 7.00 19.29
CA ASP A 526 -7.14 8.45 19.42
C ASP A 526 -6.62 8.91 20.79
N SER A 527 -6.10 7.99 21.61
CA SER A 527 -5.53 8.28 22.92
C SER A 527 -4.08 8.79 22.83
N GLU A 528 -3.62 9.49 23.85
CA GLU A 528 -2.23 9.92 24.00
C GLU A 528 -1.29 8.71 24.06
N ASN A 529 -1.69 7.66 24.81
CA ASN A 529 -0.94 6.41 24.90
C ASN A 529 -0.76 5.75 23.52
N ALA A 530 -1.77 5.76 22.64
CA ALA A 530 -1.65 5.24 21.27
C ALA A 530 -0.62 6.05 20.45
N ARG A 531 -0.59 7.36 20.61
CA ARG A 531 0.40 8.24 19.97
C ARG A 531 1.84 7.92 20.43
N GLU A 532 2.04 7.78 21.73
CA GLU A 532 3.34 7.42 22.32
C GLU A 532 3.83 6.05 21.83
N ILE A 533 2.96 5.03 21.84
CA ILE A 533 3.27 3.70 21.31
C ILE A 533 3.65 3.79 19.83
N SER A 534 2.88 4.49 19.02
CA SER A 534 3.12 4.66 17.59
C SER A 534 4.46 5.35 17.29
N ALA A 535 4.77 6.43 18.02
CA ALA A 535 6.04 7.15 17.87
C ALA A 535 7.22 6.27 18.29
N ARG A 536 7.11 5.54 19.41
CA ARG A 536 8.16 4.65 19.89
C ARG A 536 8.40 3.46 18.95
N ILE A 537 7.35 2.87 18.39
CA ILE A 537 7.49 1.83 17.35
C ILE A 537 8.30 2.38 16.17
N SER A 538 7.98 3.57 15.70
CA SER A 538 8.66 4.20 14.57
C SER A 538 10.11 4.56 14.90
N GLU A 539 10.39 5.03 16.10
CA GLU A 539 11.77 5.27 16.58
C GLU A 539 12.58 3.97 16.57
N GLU A 540 12.02 2.87 17.07
CA GLU A 540 12.71 1.59 17.13
C GLU A 540 12.99 1.01 15.73
N ILE A 541 12.03 1.13 14.81
CA ILE A 541 12.22 0.71 13.41
C ILE A 541 13.32 1.54 12.75
N TYR A 542 13.29 2.86 12.87
CA TYR A 542 14.26 3.74 12.24
C TYR A 542 15.68 3.53 12.79
N PHE A 543 15.82 3.40 14.12
CA PHE A 543 17.10 3.11 14.77
C PHE A 543 17.73 1.82 14.23
N ASN A 544 16.97 0.73 14.25
CA ASN A 544 17.50 -0.59 13.83
C ASN A 544 17.71 -0.67 12.31
N ALA A 545 16.93 0.05 11.51
CA ALA A 545 17.14 0.14 10.08
C ALA A 545 18.46 0.86 9.75
N LEU A 546 18.71 2.00 10.37
CA LEU A 546 20.00 2.70 10.22
C LEU A 546 21.18 1.86 10.73
N TRP A 547 21.01 1.18 11.86
CA TRP A 547 22.05 0.29 12.38
C TRP A 547 22.41 -0.82 11.36
N ALA A 548 21.41 -1.51 10.82
CA ALA A 548 21.62 -2.52 9.80
C ALA A 548 22.29 -1.95 8.53
N SER A 549 21.90 -0.72 8.14
CA SER A 549 22.51 -0.03 7.00
C SER A 549 23.99 0.32 7.25
N THR A 550 24.39 0.64 8.50
CA THR A 550 25.83 0.82 8.84
C THR A 550 26.60 -0.50 8.80
N GLU A 551 26.00 -1.61 9.23
CA GLU A 551 26.63 -2.94 9.14
C GLU A 551 26.85 -3.36 7.67
N LEU A 552 25.87 -3.07 6.82
CA LEU A 552 25.99 -3.30 5.38
C LEU A 552 27.05 -2.36 4.75
N ALA A 553 27.13 -1.11 5.19
CA ALA A 553 28.14 -0.17 4.73
C ALA A 553 29.56 -0.58 5.15
N GLU A 554 29.74 -1.07 6.36
CA GLU A 554 31.01 -1.61 6.85
C GLU A 554 31.50 -2.80 6.00
N LYS A 555 30.56 -3.67 5.56
CA LYS A 555 30.85 -4.86 4.76
C LYS A 555 31.03 -4.55 3.28
N ASN A 556 30.17 -3.72 2.69
CA ASN A 556 30.00 -3.54 1.25
C ASN A 556 30.33 -2.11 0.75
N GLY A 557 30.67 -1.20 1.66
CA GLY A 557 30.82 0.23 1.37
C GLY A 557 29.50 1.00 1.47
N ALA A 558 29.59 2.28 1.81
CA ALA A 558 28.46 3.21 1.78
C ALA A 558 27.95 3.40 0.35
N HIS A 559 26.73 3.90 0.19
CA HIS A 559 26.23 4.25 -1.13
C HIS A 559 27.02 5.43 -1.74
N ASP A 560 27.11 5.49 -3.06
CA ASP A 560 28.01 6.40 -3.77
C ASP A 560 27.80 7.89 -3.45
N THR A 561 26.55 8.26 -3.16
CA THR A 561 26.16 9.65 -2.85
C THR A 561 26.12 9.97 -1.36
N PHE A 562 26.63 9.09 -0.49
CA PHE A 562 26.54 9.26 0.99
C PHE A 562 27.08 10.61 1.46
N SER A 563 28.26 11.02 0.99
CA SER A 563 28.90 12.28 1.38
C SER A 563 28.06 13.54 1.11
N MET A 564 27.06 13.42 0.24
CA MET A 564 26.16 14.51 -0.13
C MET A 564 24.90 14.60 0.74
N THR A 565 24.66 13.58 1.59
CA THR A 565 23.43 13.47 2.39
C THR A 565 23.50 14.29 3.68
N ARG A 566 22.35 14.51 4.29
CA ARG A 566 22.24 15.16 5.62
C ARG A 566 22.82 14.26 6.72
N ALA A 567 22.62 12.96 6.63
CA ALA A 567 23.20 11.99 7.57
C ALA A 567 24.73 12.01 7.58
N ALA A 568 25.38 12.27 6.46
CA ALA A 568 26.85 12.47 6.41
C ALA A 568 27.31 13.71 7.19
N LYS A 569 26.43 14.68 7.40
CA LYS A 569 26.67 15.88 8.20
C LYS A 569 26.24 15.72 9.67
N GLY A 570 25.66 14.57 10.01
CA GLY A 570 25.20 14.24 11.36
C GLY A 570 23.72 14.49 11.61
N ASP A 571 22.95 14.99 10.63
CA ASP A 571 21.52 15.25 10.78
C ASP A 571 20.71 14.00 10.43
N LEU A 572 19.98 13.47 11.41
CA LEU A 572 19.03 12.37 11.22
C LEU A 572 17.60 12.91 11.13
N GLN A 573 16.63 12.04 10.81
CA GLN A 573 15.27 12.49 10.51
C GLN A 573 14.63 13.27 11.66
N PHE A 574 14.79 12.83 12.90
CA PHE A 574 14.23 13.52 14.07
C PHE A 574 14.86 14.91 14.32
N ASP A 575 16.13 15.12 13.94
CA ASP A 575 16.76 16.46 14.02
C ASP A 575 16.06 17.42 13.05
N LEU A 576 15.73 16.95 11.84
CA LEU A 576 15.02 17.74 10.82
C LEU A 576 13.58 18.11 11.25
N TRP A 577 13.03 17.36 12.21
CA TRP A 577 11.74 17.64 12.82
C TRP A 577 11.87 18.43 14.15
N GLY A 578 13.07 18.64 14.65
CA GLY A 578 13.32 19.29 15.94
C GLY A 578 12.79 18.47 17.12
N VAL A 579 12.85 17.16 17.03
CA VAL A 579 12.39 16.20 18.05
C VAL A 579 13.60 15.55 18.71
N GLU A 580 13.56 15.39 20.03
CA GLU A 580 14.57 14.63 20.77
C GLU A 580 14.14 13.16 20.88
N PRO A 581 15.03 12.19 20.55
CA PRO A 581 14.73 10.77 20.68
C PRO A 581 14.73 10.32 22.15
N THR A 582 14.11 9.16 22.43
CA THR A 582 13.91 8.68 23.81
C THR A 582 15.19 8.28 24.52
N ASP A 583 16.20 7.76 23.82
CA ASP A 583 17.51 7.36 24.38
C ASP A 583 18.64 7.98 23.55
N GLN A 584 19.10 9.14 23.99
CA GLN A 584 20.14 9.88 23.28
C GLN A 584 21.46 9.10 23.20
N SER A 585 21.81 8.28 24.21
CA SER A 585 23.09 7.58 24.24
C SER A 585 23.23 6.54 23.10
N ARG A 586 22.18 5.79 22.83
CA ARG A 586 22.18 4.83 21.70
C ARG A 586 22.26 5.53 20.34
N TRP A 587 21.63 6.71 20.22
CA TRP A 587 21.68 7.51 19.01
C TRP A 587 23.04 8.16 18.78
N GLU A 588 23.75 8.57 19.82
CA GLU A 588 25.14 9.05 19.73
C GLU A 588 26.07 7.93 19.25
N GLU A 589 25.93 6.71 19.77
CA GLU A 589 26.66 5.54 19.29
C GLU A 589 26.39 5.28 17.79
N LEU A 590 25.12 5.33 17.37
CA LEU A 590 24.74 5.16 15.97
C LEU A 590 25.32 6.27 15.08
N ARG A 591 25.27 7.54 15.49
CA ARG A 591 25.89 8.66 14.76
C ARG A 591 27.39 8.44 14.57
N LYS A 592 28.06 7.94 15.60
CA LYS A 592 29.48 7.58 15.49
C LYS A 592 29.69 6.50 14.44
N ARG A 593 28.91 5.43 14.45
CA ARG A 593 28.99 4.38 13.43
C ARG A 593 28.73 4.91 12.03
N ILE A 594 27.73 5.78 11.87
CA ILE A 594 27.43 6.43 10.57
C ILE A 594 28.64 7.27 10.11
N SER A 595 29.28 8.00 11.01
CA SER A 595 30.49 8.78 10.70
C SER A 595 31.67 7.89 10.30
N ASP A 596 31.83 6.72 10.95
CA ASP A 596 32.96 5.81 10.72
C ASP A 596 32.80 4.97 9.44
N HIS A 597 31.59 4.50 9.13
CA HIS A 597 31.32 3.54 8.04
C HIS A 597 30.40 4.08 6.92
N GLY A 598 29.66 5.16 7.18
CA GLY A 598 28.59 5.64 6.30
C GLY A 598 27.30 4.81 6.44
N LEU A 599 26.40 5.02 5.48
CA LEU A 599 25.16 4.25 5.30
C LEU A 599 25.17 3.55 3.95
N ARG A 600 24.73 2.30 3.90
CA ARG A 600 24.52 1.57 2.65
C ARG A 600 23.33 2.10 1.87
N ASN A 601 22.32 2.61 2.56
CA ASN A 601 21.05 3.05 2.01
C ASN A 601 20.83 4.53 2.36
N SER A 602 20.40 5.33 1.39
CA SER A 602 20.17 6.76 1.60
C SER A 602 18.86 7.06 2.35
N LEU A 603 17.87 6.21 2.22
CA LEU A 603 16.55 6.31 2.86
C LEU A 603 16.10 4.91 3.29
N MET A 604 15.35 4.82 4.38
CA MET A 604 15.05 3.57 5.06
C MET A 604 13.56 3.28 5.21
N ILE A 605 12.75 4.28 5.57
CA ILE A 605 11.38 4.09 6.07
C ILE A 605 10.36 4.78 5.17
N ALA A 606 9.42 3.99 4.66
CA ALA A 606 8.27 4.47 3.89
C ALA A 606 7.02 3.67 4.27
N ILE A 607 5.94 4.35 4.62
CA ILE A 607 4.71 3.69 5.04
C ILE A 607 3.74 3.58 3.86
N ALA A 608 3.78 2.43 3.20
CA ALA A 608 2.88 2.09 2.10
C ALA A 608 1.47 1.70 2.59
N PRO A 609 0.44 1.73 1.73
CA PRO A 609 -0.94 1.40 2.12
C PRO A 609 -1.17 -0.05 2.55
N THR A 610 -0.37 -1.00 2.11
CA THR A 610 -0.34 -2.44 2.46
C THR A 610 -1.65 -3.24 2.25
N ALA A 611 -2.62 -2.75 1.47
CA ALA A 611 -3.95 -3.35 1.36
C ALA A 611 -3.93 -4.86 1.07
N THR A 612 -3.09 -5.33 0.14
CA THR A 612 -3.03 -6.76 -0.22
C THR A 612 -2.18 -7.58 0.75
N ILE A 613 -0.98 -7.10 1.12
CA ILE A 613 -0.10 -7.86 2.02
C ILE A 613 -0.64 -7.90 3.45
N ALA A 614 -1.35 -6.87 3.91
CA ALA A 614 -2.07 -6.90 5.18
C ALA A 614 -3.18 -7.96 5.18
N SER A 615 -3.89 -8.12 4.04
CA SER A 615 -4.85 -9.21 3.86
C SER A 615 -4.21 -10.58 3.96
N ILE A 616 -3.02 -10.79 3.35
CA ILE A 616 -2.25 -12.04 3.46
C ILE A 616 -1.85 -12.30 4.91
N ALA A 617 -1.34 -11.28 5.60
CA ALA A 617 -0.91 -11.36 6.99
C ALA A 617 -2.09 -11.51 7.99
N GLY A 618 -3.32 -11.20 7.56
CA GLY A 618 -4.51 -11.26 8.42
C GLY A 618 -4.56 -10.16 9.48
N CYS A 619 -3.96 -8.99 9.17
CA CYS A 619 -3.94 -7.78 10.00
C CYS A 619 -4.65 -6.61 9.32
N TYR A 620 -4.85 -5.51 10.05
CA TYR A 620 -5.35 -4.26 9.50
C TYR A 620 -4.29 -3.54 8.65
N GLU A 621 -4.76 -2.75 7.69
CA GLU A 621 -3.90 -2.05 6.73
C GLU A 621 -3.05 -0.98 7.42
N CYS A 622 -1.78 -0.92 7.04
CA CYS A 622 -0.73 0.04 7.44
C CYS A 622 -0.91 0.66 8.84
N ILE A 623 -1.15 1.96 8.90
CA ILE A 623 -1.26 2.80 10.10
C ILE A 623 -2.69 3.30 10.33
N GLU A 624 -3.66 2.73 9.60
CA GLU A 624 -5.03 3.22 9.59
C GLU A 624 -5.87 2.66 10.74
N PRO A 625 -6.82 3.46 11.26
CA PRO A 625 -7.87 2.93 12.10
C PRO A 625 -8.84 2.09 11.26
N GLN A 626 -9.50 1.12 11.90
CA GLN A 626 -10.52 0.32 11.23
C GLN A 626 -11.66 1.19 10.69
N VAL A 627 -12.14 0.87 9.52
CA VAL A 627 -13.26 1.60 8.88
C VAL A 627 -14.61 1.15 9.46
N SER A 628 -14.75 -0.13 9.83
CA SER A 628 -15.95 -0.70 10.42
C SER A 628 -15.63 -1.97 11.19
N ASN A 629 -16.40 -2.29 12.25
CA ASN A 629 -16.31 -3.58 12.95
C ASN A 629 -17.00 -4.71 12.20
N LEU A 630 -17.83 -4.40 11.20
CA LEU A 630 -18.51 -5.36 10.34
C LEU A 630 -18.51 -4.84 8.92
N PHE A 631 -17.94 -5.57 7.98
CA PHE A 631 -17.85 -5.16 6.58
C PHE A 631 -18.04 -6.33 5.62
N LYS A 632 -18.44 -6.02 4.41
CA LYS A 632 -18.61 -6.97 3.32
C LYS A 632 -17.32 -7.03 2.52
N ARG A 633 -16.84 -8.24 2.26
CA ARG A 633 -15.68 -8.47 1.41
C ARG A 633 -16.08 -9.29 0.20
N GLU A 634 -15.74 -8.77 -0.96
CA GLU A 634 -15.95 -9.43 -2.24
C GLU A 634 -14.69 -10.18 -2.67
N THR A 635 -14.84 -11.41 -3.13
CA THR A 635 -13.77 -12.24 -3.68
C THR A 635 -14.26 -12.90 -4.97
N LEU A 636 -13.35 -13.50 -5.74
CA LEU A 636 -13.72 -14.33 -6.90
C LEU A 636 -14.68 -15.49 -6.53
N SER A 637 -14.70 -15.88 -5.25
CA SER A 637 -15.56 -16.98 -4.75
C SER A 637 -16.92 -16.51 -4.23
N GLY A 638 -17.18 -15.20 -4.20
CA GLY A 638 -18.42 -14.58 -3.70
C GLY A 638 -18.20 -13.49 -2.66
N GLU A 639 -19.31 -12.97 -2.16
CA GLU A 639 -19.35 -11.95 -1.12
C GLU A 639 -19.44 -12.59 0.26
N PHE A 640 -18.65 -12.11 1.20
CA PHE A 640 -18.60 -12.60 2.57
C PHE A 640 -18.65 -11.45 3.56
N MET A 641 -19.44 -11.61 4.61
CA MET A 641 -19.42 -10.68 5.73
C MET A 641 -18.23 -11.01 6.65
N GLN A 642 -17.43 -9.99 6.96
CA GLN A 642 -16.35 -10.07 7.95
C GLN A 642 -16.73 -9.28 9.20
N ILE A 643 -16.27 -9.76 10.34
CA ILE A 643 -16.45 -9.09 11.62
C ILE A 643 -15.10 -8.97 12.34
N ASN A 644 -14.96 -7.90 13.12
CA ASN A 644 -13.76 -7.68 13.93
C ASN A 644 -13.61 -8.79 14.98
N LYS A 645 -12.61 -9.64 14.78
CA LYS A 645 -12.31 -10.79 15.63
C LYS A 645 -11.98 -10.41 17.08
N TYR A 646 -11.35 -9.25 17.29
CA TYR A 646 -10.99 -8.75 18.61
C TYR A 646 -12.24 -8.32 19.38
N LEU A 647 -13.15 -7.58 18.74
CA LEU A 647 -14.41 -7.18 19.33
C LEU A 647 -15.26 -8.40 19.72
N VAL A 648 -15.37 -9.39 18.82
CA VAL A 648 -16.13 -10.62 19.11
C VAL A 648 -15.55 -11.36 20.30
N HIS A 649 -14.21 -11.45 20.37
CA HIS A 649 -13.55 -12.09 21.51
C HIS A 649 -13.90 -11.39 22.84
N GLU A 650 -13.78 -10.06 22.90
CA GLU A 650 -14.13 -9.27 24.09
C GLU A 650 -15.62 -9.42 24.48
N LEU A 651 -16.49 -9.43 23.47
CA LEU A 651 -17.93 -9.63 23.73
C LEU A 651 -18.23 -11.05 24.19
N GLN A 652 -17.50 -12.08 23.73
CA GLN A 652 -17.62 -13.45 24.21
C GLN A 652 -17.15 -13.60 25.65
N GLU A 653 -15.99 -13.03 26.01
CA GLU A 653 -15.47 -13.03 27.38
C GLU A 653 -16.43 -12.37 28.40
N ARG A 654 -17.22 -11.41 27.93
CA ARG A 654 -18.23 -10.70 28.73
C ARG A 654 -19.65 -11.27 28.60
N GLU A 655 -19.82 -12.41 27.92
CA GLU A 655 -21.11 -13.06 27.67
C GLU A 655 -22.14 -12.15 26.95
N LEU A 656 -21.66 -11.21 26.11
CA LEU A 656 -22.46 -10.26 25.34
C LEU A 656 -22.65 -10.66 23.87
N TRP A 657 -21.93 -11.70 23.38
CA TRP A 657 -21.97 -12.13 21.99
C TRP A 657 -23.15 -13.08 21.74
N ASP A 658 -24.19 -12.58 21.08
CA ASP A 658 -25.39 -13.33 20.70
C ASP A 658 -25.93 -12.86 19.33
N GLU A 659 -27.03 -13.44 18.87
CA GLU A 659 -27.66 -13.08 17.59
C GLU A 659 -28.23 -11.65 17.61
N GLU A 660 -28.71 -11.17 18.76
CA GLU A 660 -29.18 -9.81 18.91
C GLU A 660 -28.03 -8.80 18.76
N MET A 661 -26.89 -9.05 19.40
CA MET A 661 -25.67 -8.23 19.26
C MET A 661 -25.22 -8.12 17.80
N ARG A 662 -25.21 -9.23 17.05
CA ARG A 662 -24.90 -9.21 15.62
C ARG A 662 -25.88 -8.34 14.84
N THR A 663 -27.17 -8.47 15.16
CA THR A 663 -28.22 -7.68 14.52
C THR A 663 -28.06 -6.19 14.83
N GLU A 664 -27.71 -5.85 16.06
CA GLU A 664 -27.42 -4.46 16.46
C GLU A 664 -26.20 -3.89 15.74
N LEU A 665 -25.12 -4.66 15.63
CA LEU A 665 -23.91 -4.26 14.86
C LEU A 665 -24.23 -4.02 13.37
N ILE A 666 -25.06 -4.87 12.76
CA ILE A 666 -25.51 -4.69 11.37
C ILE A 666 -26.34 -3.40 11.23
N ARG A 667 -27.28 -3.16 12.14
CA ARG A 667 -28.14 -1.95 12.13
C ARG A 667 -27.32 -0.66 12.32
N ASN A 668 -26.24 -0.73 13.10
CA ASN A 668 -25.33 0.39 13.34
C ASN A 668 -24.16 0.45 12.35
N GLU A 669 -24.24 -0.24 11.19
CA GLU A 669 -23.22 -0.25 10.14
C GLU A 669 -21.79 -0.55 10.66
N GLY A 670 -21.70 -1.42 11.67
CA GLY A 670 -20.45 -1.81 12.32
C GLY A 670 -19.93 -0.82 13.38
N SER A 671 -20.64 0.24 13.70
CA SER A 671 -20.35 1.09 14.85
C SER A 671 -20.84 0.44 16.16
N VAL A 672 -20.05 0.58 17.22
CA VAL A 672 -20.41 0.14 18.58
C VAL A 672 -21.03 1.26 19.43
N GLN A 673 -20.99 2.51 18.94
CA GLN A 673 -21.31 3.69 19.75
C GLN A 673 -22.79 3.76 20.14
N GLY A 674 -23.72 3.37 19.24
CA GLY A 674 -25.16 3.39 19.46
C GLY A 674 -25.72 2.15 20.20
N ILE A 675 -24.89 1.18 20.57
CA ILE A 675 -25.32 -0.08 21.18
C ILE A 675 -25.23 0.03 22.72
N GLU A 676 -26.38 0.11 23.39
CA GLU A 676 -26.43 0.33 24.86
C GLU A 676 -25.81 -0.80 25.66
N ARG A 677 -25.90 -2.04 25.19
CA ARG A 677 -25.33 -3.24 25.83
C ARG A 677 -23.80 -3.26 25.87
N ILE A 678 -23.12 -2.52 24.98
CA ILE A 678 -21.67 -2.48 24.93
C ILE A 678 -21.14 -1.46 25.93
N PRO A 679 -20.24 -1.85 26.85
CA PRO A 679 -19.65 -0.96 27.84
C PRO A 679 -18.77 0.14 27.21
N ASP A 680 -18.64 1.28 27.89
CA ASP A 680 -17.94 2.46 27.39
C ASP A 680 -16.45 2.24 27.15
N ASP A 681 -15.81 1.37 27.91
CA ASP A 681 -14.40 0.98 27.69
C ASP A 681 -14.22 0.31 26.32
N LEU A 682 -15.10 -0.64 25.96
CA LEU A 682 -15.08 -1.24 24.61
C LEU A 682 -15.47 -0.23 23.53
N LYS A 683 -16.45 0.64 23.79
CA LYS A 683 -16.82 1.69 22.84
C LYS A 683 -15.65 2.58 22.48
N SER A 684 -14.78 2.89 23.44
CA SER A 684 -13.60 3.72 23.21
C SER A 684 -12.54 3.04 22.34
N VAL A 685 -12.29 1.74 22.55
CA VAL A 685 -11.29 0.96 21.81
C VAL A 685 -11.76 0.62 20.39
N TYR A 686 -13.06 0.32 20.22
CA TYR A 686 -13.60 -0.17 18.93
C TYR A 686 -14.27 0.91 18.08
N ARG A 687 -13.85 2.17 18.24
CA ARG A 687 -14.24 3.26 17.34
C ARG A 687 -13.83 2.96 15.90
N THR A 688 -14.68 3.38 14.98
CA THR A 688 -14.38 3.34 13.56
C THR A 688 -13.62 4.62 13.11
N ALA A 689 -12.99 4.58 11.97
CA ALA A 689 -12.28 5.74 11.40
C ALA A 689 -13.17 6.98 11.26
N TRP A 690 -14.50 6.78 11.11
CA TRP A 690 -15.49 7.86 10.99
C TRP A 690 -15.75 8.59 12.31
N GLU A 691 -15.49 7.91 13.43
CA GLU A 691 -15.75 8.36 14.80
C GLU A 691 -14.49 8.96 15.46
N ILE A 692 -13.32 8.74 14.86
CA ILE A 692 -12.04 9.27 15.33
C ILE A 692 -11.84 10.68 14.80
N PRO A 693 -11.46 11.67 15.65
CA PRO A 693 -11.11 12.99 15.19
C PRO A 693 -9.89 12.98 14.26
N MET A 694 -9.99 13.55 13.08
CA MET A 694 -8.87 13.61 12.12
C MET A 694 -7.65 14.36 12.66
N LYS A 695 -7.86 15.28 13.60
CA LYS A 695 -6.78 15.92 14.34
C LYS A 695 -5.87 14.89 15.00
N SER A 696 -6.44 13.86 15.64
CA SER A 696 -5.66 12.80 16.31
C SER A 696 -4.83 11.98 15.32
N LEU A 697 -5.38 11.67 14.13
CA LEU A 697 -4.64 10.98 13.08
C LEU A 697 -3.46 11.81 12.57
N ILE A 698 -3.69 13.10 12.32
CA ILE A 698 -2.64 14.02 11.83
C ILE A 698 -1.54 14.21 12.90
N GLU A 699 -1.92 14.36 14.17
CA GLU A 699 -0.95 14.46 15.27
C GLU A 699 -0.13 13.17 15.39
N MET A 700 -0.76 12.00 15.36
CA MET A 700 -0.07 10.71 15.38
C MET A 700 0.87 10.55 14.16
N ALA A 701 0.45 10.99 12.98
CA ALA A 701 1.28 10.98 11.78
C ALA A 701 2.48 11.92 11.88
N ALA A 702 2.34 13.07 12.52
CA ALA A 702 3.44 14.00 12.77
C ALA A 702 4.42 13.44 13.82
N ASP A 703 3.93 12.84 14.90
CA ASP A 703 4.77 12.28 15.96
C ASP A 703 5.68 11.16 15.43
N ARG A 704 5.12 10.20 14.69
CA ARG A 704 5.94 9.14 14.06
C ARG A 704 6.74 9.63 12.88
N GLY A 705 6.33 10.72 12.22
CA GLY A 705 7.02 11.34 11.08
C GLY A 705 8.45 11.75 11.39
N ALA A 706 8.76 12.05 12.66
CA ALA A 706 10.12 12.32 13.15
C ALA A 706 11.08 11.13 12.95
N TYR A 707 10.57 9.93 12.68
CA TYR A 707 11.34 8.70 12.47
C TYR A 707 11.06 8.05 11.11
N ILE A 708 10.42 8.78 10.19
CA ILE A 708 10.11 8.33 8.83
C ILE A 708 10.81 9.26 7.85
N ASP A 709 11.94 8.81 7.31
CA ASP A 709 12.78 9.64 6.44
C ASP A 709 12.19 9.83 5.03
N GLN A 710 11.37 8.92 4.53
CA GLN A 710 10.50 9.17 3.38
C GLN A 710 9.17 9.77 3.82
N SER A 711 8.02 9.14 3.56
CA SER A 711 6.71 9.63 3.99
C SER A 711 5.73 8.50 4.34
N GLN A 712 4.47 8.86 4.47
CA GLN A 712 3.38 7.99 4.88
C GLN A 712 2.20 8.18 3.93
N SER A 713 1.59 7.09 3.48
CA SER A 713 0.30 7.11 2.78
C SER A 713 -0.83 7.43 3.76
N LEU A 714 -0.95 8.69 4.13
CA LEU A 714 -1.89 9.14 5.16
C LEU A 714 -3.28 9.36 4.58
N ASN A 715 -4.17 8.38 4.73
CA ASN A 715 -5.59 8.55 4.44
C ASN A 715 -6.28 9.36 5.54
N LEU A 716 -7.19 10.24 5.12
CA LEU A 716 -8.02 11.03 6.02
C LEU A 716 -9.50 10.68 5.78
N PHE A 717 -10.29 10.64 6.85
CA PHE A 717 -11.66 10.16 6.82
C PHE A 717 -12.62 11.25 7.26
N MET A 718 -13.65 11.49 6.49
CA MET A 718 -14.69 12.46 6.86
C MET A 718 -16.03 11.99 6.29
N GLU A 719 -16.95 11.57 7.14
CA GLU A 719 -18.25 11.04 6.74
C GLU A 719 -19.02 12.00 5.81
N SER A 720 -19.04 13.28 6.17
CA SER A 720 -19.69 14.34 5.40
C SER A 720 -18.73 15.53 5.26
N PRO A 721 -17.88 15.55 4.22
CA PRO A 721 -16.91 16.61 4.04
C PRO A 721 -17.57 17.94 3.70
N THR A 722 -17.23 18.98 4.46
CA THR A 722 -17.56 20.36 4.11
C THR A 722 -16.26 21.11 3.80
N ILE A 723 -16.31 22.06 2.88
CA ILE A 723 -15.12 22.80 2.44
C ILE A 723 -14.40 23.45 3.63
N ASN A 724 -15.14 24.05 4.58
CA ASN A 724 -14.55 24.67 5.77
C ASN A 724 -13.81 23.67 6.67
N ARG A 725 -14.39 22.48 6.89
CA ARG A 725 -13.75 21.43 7.71
C ARG A 725 -12.51 20.89 7.02
N LEU A 726 -12.57 20.67 5.71
CA LEU A 726 -11.42 20.25 4.91
C LEU A 726 -10.31 21.29 4.94
N SER A 727 -10.65 22.56 4.70
CA SER A 727 -9.70 23.68 4.77
C SER A 727 -8.95 23.70 6.10
N SER A 728 -9.66 23.61 7.23
CA SER A 728 -9.05 23.59 8.56
C SER A 728 -8.17 22.35 8.78
N MET A 729 -8.60 21.17 8.29
CA MET A 729 -7.90 19.91 8.43
C MET A 729 -6.55 19.91 7.69
N TYR A 730 -6.54 20.31 6.41
CA TYR A 730 -5.30 20.35 5.62
C TYR A 730 -4.36 21.49 6.05
N MET A 731 -4.91 22.64 6.48
CA MET A 731 -4.13 23.72 7.11
C MET A 731 -3.44 23.21 8.39
N PHE A 732 -4.14 22.40 9.19
CA PHE A 732 -3.57 21.79 10.39
C PHE A 732 -2.48 20.77 10.03
N ALA A 733 -2.68 19.93 9.01
CA ALA A 733 -1.67 18.97 8.54
C ALA A 733 -0.38 19.68 8.09
N TRP A 734 -0.51 20.77 7.32
CA TRP A 734 0.62 21.61 6.93
C TRP A 734 1.37 22.17 8.15
N LYS A 735 0.65 22.79 9.10
CA LYS A 735 1.24 23.36 10.34
C LYS A 735 1.93 22.33 11.22
N LYS A 736 1.49 21.07 11.18
CA LYS A 736 2.15 19.96 11.87
C LYS A 736 3.38 19.42 11.12
N GLY A 737 3.67 19.94 9.93
CA GLY A 737 4.85 19.57 9.14
C GLY A 737 4.75 18.21 8.48
N VAL A 738 3.54 17.70 8.27
CA VAL A 738 3.29 16.48 7.49
C VAL A 738 3.81 16.68 6.07
N LYS A 739 4.49 15.67 5.49
CA LYS A 739 5.06 15.75 4.15
C LYS A 739 3.99 15.52 3.07
N THR A 740 3.18 14.48 3.23
CA THR A 740 2.18 14.06 2.25
C THR A 740 0.89 13.64 2.91
N THR A 741 -0.23 13.82 2.19
CA THR A 741 -1.52 13.18 2.48
C THR A 741 -1.93 12.33 1.27
N TYR A 742 -2.84 11.40 1.48
CA TYR A 742 -3.33 10.49 0.46
C TYR A 742 -4.82 10.70 0.23
N TYR A 743 -5.63 9.66 0.06
CA TYR A 743 -7.06 9.83 -0.18
C TYR A 743 -7.80 10.54 0.95
N LEU A 744 -8.73 11.41 0.56
CA LEU A 744 -9.84 11.78 1.42
C LEU A 744 -10.95 10.75 1.22
N ARG A 745 -11.22 9.96 2.25
CA ARG A 745 -12.31 8.99 2.25
C ARG A 745 -13.57 9.64 2.82
N SER A 746 -14.68 9.55 2.08
CA SER A 746 -15.99 10.04 2.52
C SER A 746 -17.05 8.96 2.37
N ARG A 747 -18.11 9.02 3.17
CA ARG A 747 -19.28 8.16 2.98
C ARG A 747 -20.26 8.83 2.01
N PRO A 748 -20.98 8.08 1.15
CA PRO A 748 -22.07 8.60 0.33
C PRO A 748 -23.16 9.23 1.22
N ALA A 749 -23.69 10.37 0.79
CA ALA A 749 -24.77 11.06 1.51
C ALA A 749 -26.11 10.25 1.55
N THR A 750 -26.26 9.29 0.66
CA THR A 750 -27.44 8.41 0.61
C THR A 750 -27.23 7.18 1.46
N ARG A 751 -27.79 7.20 2.68
CA ARG A 751 -28.04 5.96 3.44
C ARG A 751 -29.05 5.14 2.66
N ILE A 752 -28.74 3.88 2.34
CA ILE A 752 -29.74 2.93 1.88
C ILE A 752 -30.65 2.69 3.07
N ASN A 753 -31.84 3.30 3.06
CA ASN A 753 -32.89 3.00 4.04
C ASN A 753 -33.23 1.52 3.88
N GLN A 754 -32.82 0.70 4.84
CA GLN A 754 -33.30 -0.67 4.95
C GLN A 754 -34.80 -0.60 5.21
N THR A 755 -35.60 -0.79 4.20
CA THR A 755 -37.03 -1.06 4.36
C THR A 755 -37.16 -2.40 5.06
N THR A 756 -37.73 -2.35 6.25
CA THR A 756 -38.18 -3.51 7.04
C THR A 756 -39.18 -4.29 6.17
N VAL A 757 -38.74 -5.37 5.56
CA VAL A 757 -39.64 -6.31 4.87
C VAL A 757 -40.25 -7.19 5.93
N THR A 758 -41.43 -6.84 6.38
CA THR A 758 -42.36 -7.80 6.95
C THR A 758 -42.83 -8.74 5.83
N SER A 759 -42.70 -10.02 6.10
CA SER A 759 -43.02 -11.12 5.19
C SER A 759 -44.45 -11.00 4.60
N SER A 760 -44.55 -10.84 3.28
CA SER A 760 -45.70 -11.31 2.51
C SER A 760 -45.25 -11.61 1.09
N SER A 761 -45.62 -12.77 0.60
CA SER A 761 -45.22 -13.43 -0.63
C SER A 761 -45.41 -12.59 -1.88
N PRO A 762 -44.55 -12.73 -2.93
CA PRO A 762 -44.71 -12.01 -4.17
C PRO A 762 -45.52 -12.81 -5.19
N THR A 763 -46.42 -12.14 -5.88
CA THR A 763 -46.98 -12.58 -7.18
C THR A 763 -46.13 -11.91 -8.30
N PRO A 764 -45.81 -12.61 -9.39
CA PRO A 764 -44.98 -12.08 -10.44
C PRO A 764 -45.79 -11.33 -11.48
N THR A 765 -45.41 -10.12 -11.82
CA THR A 765 -45.80 -9.46 -13.09
C THR A 765 -44.54 -8.91 -13.76
N GLY A 766 -44.36 -9.33 -15.03
CA GLY A 766 -43.24 -8.93 -15.87
C GLY A 766 -43.38 -7.50 -16.38
N GLY A 767 -42.27 -6.96 -16.85
CA GLY A 767 -42.18 -5.71 -17.57
C GLY A 767 -40.75 -5.30 -17.86
N ASP A 768 -40.38 -5.37 -19.12
CA ASP A 768 -39.13 -4.91 -19.71
C ASP A 768 -38.78 -3.47 -19.32
N GLY A 769 -37.50 -3.24 -19.06
CA GLY A 769 -36.97 -1.89 -18.93
C GLY A 769 -35.42 -1.91 -18.95
N LEU A 770 -34.86 -1.58 -20.09
CA LEU A 770 -33.46 -1.24 -20.28
C LEU A 770 -33.05 -0.17 -19.24
N THR A 771 -32.14 -0.51 -18.33
CA THR A 771 -31.49 0.47 -17.45
C THR A 771 -29.97 0.48 -17.67
N ASN A 772 -29.46 1.69 -17.77
CA ASN A 772 -28.08 2.06 -18.04
C ASN A 772 -27.10 1.48 -17.00
N LYS A 773 -26.07 0.80 -17.49
CA LYS A 773 -24.93 0.24 -16.73
C LYS A 773 -23.89 1.29 -16.27
N THR A 774 -24.23 2.57 -16.15
CA THR A 774 -23.26 3.64 -15.88
C THR A 774 -23.10 3.98 -14.41
N ASP A 775 -23.98 3.57 -13.51
CA ASP A 775 -23.91 3.93 -12.10
C ASP A 775 -23.14 2.90 -11.22
N GLU A 776 -23.06 1.64 -11.66
CA GLU A 776 -22.32 0.59 -10.93
C GLU A 776 -20.80 0.68 -11.11
N GLU A 777 -20.31 1.18 -12.25
CA GLU A 777 -18.86 1.39 -12.46
C GLU A 777 -18.30 2.59 -11.69
N LEU A 778 -19.12 3.56 -11.33
CA LEU A 778 -18.73 4.75 -10.54
C LEU A 778 -18.66 4.47 -9.03
N ALA A 779 -19.49 3.57 -8.51
CA ALA A 779 -19.44 3.12 -7.11
C ALA A 779 -18.17 2.30 -6.81
N CYS A 780 -17.65 1.57 -7.79
CA CYS A 780 -16.49 0.69 -7.63
C CYS A 780 -15.17 1.41 -7.30
N SER A 781 -15.00 2.68 -7.70
CA SER A 781 -13.77 3.45 -7.43
C SER A 781 -13.73 4.09 -6.03
N LEU A 782 -14.88 4.23 -5.39
CA LEU A 782 -15.01 4.81 -4.04
C LEU A 782 -15.07 3.75 -2.93
N GLU A 783 -15.44 2.52 -3.28
CA GLU A 783 -15.61 1.41 -2.31
C GLU A 783 -14.48 0.38 -2.35
N ASN A 784 -13.57 0.43 -3.33
CA ASN A 784 -12.57 -0.62 -3.52
C ASN A 784 -11.14 -0.07 -3.36
N PRO A 785 -10.51 -0.18 -2.16
CA PRO A 785 -9.11 0.19 -1.96
C PRO A 785 -8.13 -0.68 -2.76
N GLU A 786 -8.60 -1.78 -3.34
CA GLU A 786 -7.80 -2.73 -4.12
C GLU A 786 -7.29 -2.19 -5.47
N SER A 787 -7.74 -1.02 -5.92
CA SER A 787 -7.27 -0.42 -7.19
C SER A 787 -5.88 0.22 -7.09
N CYS A 788 -5.34 0.40 -5.89
CA CYS A 788 -4.03 1.04 -5.67
C CYS A 788 -2.91 0.05 -5.31
N GLU A 789 -3.00 -1.18 -5.76
CA GLU A 789 -2.04 -2.24 -5.47
C GLU A 789 -0.69 -2.11 -6.21
N SER A 790 -0.47 -1.09 -7.03
CA SER A 790 0.77 -0.96 -7.81
C SER A 790 2.00 -0.59 -6.97
N CYS A 791 1.81 -0.15 -5.74
CA CYS A 791 2.91 0.17 -4.81
C CYS A 791 3.09 -0.86 -3.69
N GLN A 792 2.40 -1.98 -3.74
CA GLN A 792 2.47 -3.00 -2.68
C GLN A 792 3.29 -4.20 -3.08
#